data_2e59da6abace97af57115fcc70f5a058
#
_entry.id   2e59da6abace97af57115fcc70f5a058
#
_cell.length_a   1.000
_cell.length_b   1.000
_cell.length_c   1.000
_cell.angle_alpha   90.00
_cell.angle_beta   90.00
_cell.angle_gamma   90.00
#
_symmetry.space_group_name_H-M   'P 1'
#
loop_
_entity.id
_entity.type
_entity.pdbx_description
1 polymer ?
#
loop_
_entity_poly.entity_id
_entity_poly.type
_entity_poly.pdbx_seq_one_letter_code
_entity_poly.pdbx_strand_id
1 'polypeptide(L)'
;FNNPLPGATIQVTHSPEKTITDVDGNFNFETIEDAELIVSYIGFRTLKLKTAGENFIHVVLDEDSQLLNDVVVVGYSTNKKVNLSGSVSSLNSEKLANRRVSNVSSALQGMAAGVTVTTQSGEPGGNGGHIRIRGIGTFGGDSAAPLVLVDGVEGTIDEVDPNIIESVSVLKDAASASIYGSRAANGVILVTTKRGGSQDKFSISYKGYFGFQGATMLPQKVDALEYMQLENVAAGNDGSDLPYSDEYIREYVAGMATDPDIYPNTDWQDLILTENGFNHGHTLTLTSSSERIKTLTSIGYLDQTGIVVNSSYRKISVRNNMDIKLSDRLDMKFDIQVSNANKNSSPYEGHAFNYMNTRTPNIVNQFTTGLYNGANGLMGNNPVLLLREGGIVKNNVIRATMAMALTYKILDGWNVSVQATPRYITKNNHNYKNSVTTYGDPEGTTSFKSGETYNSLTESAYSYFYWNTQALTNYEKQLDDHYFKVMAGMECQTYTEKTLSAYRQVFNFPQYDQIDAGNIENMNNGGGEYQWAINSFFGRLNYNYKERYLVEANIRTDGSSRFAEGNRYGVFPSFSAAWRISEEPFMESIRDRVDNLKLRASWGKLGNQNIGSSYYPTTQQLSTGSISMGGNLYTTSAVTSLSNRDLTWETSTMTDLGIDLSLFGCINITADWYRKITDGILMKLDIPNHIGMGAPFQNAGKVRNQGWELSVGYSKKLTRDFSLDAALTLSDVKNTITDMRGTSSTSGDIRNQEGSSINSIYGLICDGFINSQEEADEINANCPQFGTTVYPGDLKYRNVSGDNKITTDDKTIIGSTVPRYSYSFNLGVGYKGIRLSAFLQGVGKADGYLNSYYVMPCYQGGTYRKEHLDYWTEQNHDASTPRLSYKSSNNTYTSSFWMKSAAYLRLKNLQLGYDLPSKWMKAIGLKSAYIYANAENLLTFTDFWDGYDPEVNYNASATDGVSLGAANNYPQTKAFTFGVDIKF
;
A
#
# COMPACT_ATOMS: atom_id res chain seq x y z
N PHE A 1 22.77 31.35 18.57
CA PHE A 1 23.91 31.01 19.39
C PHE A 1 25.15 30.98 18.54
N ASN A 2 26.17 31.76 18.89
CA ASN A 2 27.55 31.45 18.44
C ASN A 2 28.00 30.19 19.18
N ASN A 3 27.54 29.02 18.70
CA ASN A 3 28.13 27.79 19.16
C ASN A 3 29.47 27.62 18.42
N PRO A 4 30.55 27.33 19.11
CA PRO A 4 31.82 27.02 18.46
C PRO A 4 31.61 25.84 17.48
N LEU A 5 32.26 25.88 16.34
CA LEU A 5 32.27 24.82 15.32
C LEU A 5 33.65 24.15 15.33
N PRO A 6 33.86 23.09 16.15
CA PRO A 6 35.11 22.34 16.17
C PRO A 6 35.31 21.57 14.88
N GLY A 7 36.50 21.61 14.30
CA GLY A 7 36.84 20.89 13.08
C GLY A 7 36.40 21.59 11.78
N ALA A 8 35.97 22.86 11.83
CA ALA A 8 35.78 23.65 10.64
C ALA A 8 37.12 23.86 9.92
N THR A 9 37.15 23.69 8.62
CA THR A 9 38.36 23.81 7.81
C THR A 9 38.49 25.23 7.31
N ILE A 10 39.65 25.83 7.53
CA ILE A 10 40.06 27.14 7.01
C ILE A 10 41.22 26.91 6.04
N GLN A 11 41.08 27.39 4.83
CA GLN A 11 42.07 27.26 3.74
C GLN A 11 42.30 28.61 3.08
N VAL A 12 43.55 28.90 2.71
CA VAL A 12 43.90 30.08 1.89
C VAL A 12 43.62 29.73 0.42
N THR A 13 42.95 30.62 -0.28
CA THR A 13 42.69 30.49 -1.73
C THR A 13 44.03 30.42 -2.48
N HIS A 14 44.22 29.41 -3.33
CA HIS A 14 45.44 29.16 -4.13
C HIS A 14 46.68 28.78 -3.31
N SER A 15 46.55 28.38 -2.04
CA SER A 15 47.62 27.84 -1.22
C SER A 15 47.26 26.44 -0.70
N PRO A 16 48.23 25.53 -0.52
CA PRO A 16 48.02 24.27 0.16
C PRO A 16 47.82 24.41 1.67
N GLU A 17 48.05 25.60 2.24
CA GLU A 17 47.96 25.84 3.65
C GLU A 17 46.51 25.82 4.13
N LYS A 18 46.27 24.99 5.15
CA LYS A 18 44.97 24.80 5.77
C LYS A 18 45.11 24.52 7.27
N THR A 19 44.14 24.96 8.04
CA THR A 19 44.02 24.65 9.48
C THR A 19 42.59 24.24 9.78
N ILE A 20 42.34 23.75 10.99
CA ILE A 20 41.00 23.40 11.49
C ILE A 20 40.78 24.09 12.84
N THR A 21 39.52 24.37 13.17
CA THR A 21 39.13 24.91 14.45
C THR A 21 39.25 23.88 15.55
N ASP A 22 39.69 24.35 16.76
CA ASP A 22 39.78 23.56 17.99
C ASP A 22 38.38 23.30 18.61
N VAL A 23 38.35 22.70 19.83
CA VAL A 23 37.10 22.34 20.54
C VAL A 23 36.26 23.57 20.95
N ASP A 24 36.87 24.71 21.02
CA ASP A 24 36.23 26.00 21.35
C ASP A 24 35.90 26.82 20.09
N GLY A 25 36.11 26.27 18.88
CA GLY A 25 35.89 26.92 17.62
C GLY A 25 36.93 27.93 17.20
N ASN A 26 38.06 27.99 17.87
CA ASN A 26 39.16 28.92 17.55
C ASN A 26 40.11 28.30 16.52
N PHE A 27 40.67 29.14 15.68
CA PHE A 27 41.78 28.75 14.79
C PHE A 27 42.88 29.79 14.86
N ASN A 28 44.10 29.35 14.67
CA ASN A 28 45.28 30.20 14.56
C ASN A 28 46.11 29.74 13.37
N PHE A 29 46.55 30.72 12.56
CA PHE A 29 47.23 30.39 11.35
C PHE A 29 47.91 31.64 10.75
N GLU A 30 49.11 31.46 10.25
CA GLU A 30 49.90 32.54 9.67
C GLU A 30 49.64 32.65 8.18
N THR A 31 49.32 33.85 7.70
CA THR A 31 49.05 34.12 6.29
C THR A 31 49.50 35.50 5.87
N ILE A 32 49.48 35.78 4.56
CA ILE A 32 49.81 37.13 4.05
C ILE A 32 48.68 38.13 4.33
N GLU A 33 49.04 39.40 4.42
CA GLU A 33 48.12 40.53 4.49
C GLU A 33 47.18 40.46 3.27
N ASP A 34 45.86 40.61 3.44
CA ASP A 34 44.87 40.50 2.38
C ASP A 34 44.65 39.10 1.76
N ALA A 35 44.96 38.02 2.47
CA ALA A 35 44.64 36.67 2.03
C ALA A 35 43.10 36.44 1.93
N GLU A 36 42.67 35.75 0.90
CA GLU A 36 41.28 35.23 0.83
C GLU A 36 41.21 33.87 1.49
N LEU A 37 40.44 33.78 2.58
CA LEU A 37 40.18 32.56 3.31
C LEU A 37 38.89 31.90 2.84
N ILE A 38 38.94 30.59 2.67
CA ILE A 38 37.78 29.72 2.46
C ILE A 38 37.53 28.98 3.78
N VAL A 39 36.41 29.26 4.41
CA VAL A 39 35.99 28.58 5.64
C VAL A 39 34.85 27.64 5.32
N SER A 40 35.00 26.35 5.62
CA SER A 40 34.01 25.33 5.33
C SER A 40 33.84 24.37 6.50
N TYR A 41 32.60 23.97 6.73
CA TYR A 41 32.23 22.95 7.71
C TYR A 41 31.04 22.12 7.17
N ILE A 42 31.02 20.82 7.48
CA ILE A 42 29.96 19.94 7.02
C ILE A 42 28.61 20.41 7.55
N GLY A 43 27.63 20.63 6.67
CA GLY A 43 26.31 21.15 7.02
C GLY A 43 26.21 22.69 7.10
N PHE A 44 27.26 23.43 6.70
CA PHE A 44 27.28 24.88 6.66
C PHE A 44 27.69 25.40 5.27
N ARG A 45 27.21 26.59 4.89
CA ARG A 45 27.63 27.25 3.65
C ARG A 45 29.10 27.64 3.75
N THR A 46 29.85 27.26 2.71
CA THR A 46 31.24 27.70 2.59
C THR A 46 31.32 29.21 2.45
N LEU A 47 32.03 29.86 3.35
CA LEU A 47 32.23 31.31 3.36
C LEU A 47 33.60 31.66 2.81
N LYS A 48 33.68 32.64 1.93
CA LYS A 48 34.93 33.27 1.47
C LYS A 48 35.00 34.66 2.07
N LEU A 49 36.13 34.96 2.71
CA LEU A 49 36.35 36.27 3.32
C LEU A 49 37.80 36.68 3.13
N LYS A 50 38.10 37.98 3.12
CA LYS A 50 39.45 38.53 3.06
C LYS A 50 39.90 38.92 4.47
N THR A 51 41.16 38.67 4.77
CA THR A 51 41.73 38.98 6.08
C THR A 51 41.85 40.48 6.35
N ALA A 52 41.91 41.32 5.29
CA ALA A 52 41.97 42.78 5.40
C ALA A 52 42.97 43.34 6.45
N GLY A 53 44.03 42.61 6.72
CA GLY A 53 45.04 43.00 7.71
C GLY A 53 44.61 42.89 9.18
N GLU A 54 43.48 42.26 9.48
CA GLU A 54 42.99 42.06 10.86
C GLU A 54 43.69 40.87 11.55
N ASN A 55 44.16 41.08 12.78
CA ASN A 55 44.77 40.03 13.60
C ASN A 55 43.76 39.09 14.27
N PHE A 56 42.49 39.42 14.22
CA PHE A 56 41.38 38.61 14.75
C PHE A 56 40.17 38.69 13.86
N ILE A 57 39.70 37.57 13.42
CA ILE A 57 38.51 37.49 12.54
C ILE A 57 37.47 36.56 13.19
N HIS A 58 36.28 37.12 13.40
CA HIS A 58 35.11 36.32 13.83
C HIS A 58 34.30 35.86 12.62
N VAL A 59 34.26 34.54 12.42
CA VAL A 59 33.58 33.91 11.29
C VAL A 59 32.30 33.29 11.79
N VAL A 60 31.18 33.63 11.16
CA VAL A 60 29.88 32.99 11.38
C VAL A 60 29.51 32.25 10.09
N LEU A 61 29.32 30.95 10.20
CA LEU A 61 28.81 30.12 9.08
C LEU A 61 27.32 29.95 9.22
N ASP A 62 26.61 30.19 8.15
CA ASP A 62 25.18 29.88 8.05
C ASP A 62 25.00 28.38 7.81
N GLU A 63 24.05 27.73 8.51
CA GLU A 63 23.69 26.35 8.25
C GLU A 63 23.25 26.20 6.78
N ASP A 64 23.86 25.25 6.08
CA ASP A 64 23.44 24.92 4.73
C ASP A 64 22.16 24.09 4.78
N SER A 65 21.03 24.82 4.80
CA SER A 65 19.69 24.20 4.82
C SER A 65 19.34 23.56 3.48
N GLN A 66 20.27 23.45 2.53
CA GLN A 66 19.95 23.02 1.18
C GLN A 66 19.90 21.50 1.05
N LEU A 67 18.72 20.98 0.70
CA LEU A 67 18.44 19.68 0.12
C LEU A 67 19.31 19.33 -1.13
N LEU A 68 20.15 20.26 -1.60
CA LEU A 68 21.03 20.10 -2.76
C LEU A 68 22.17 19.10 -2.53
N ASN A 69 22.55 18.88 -1.27
CA ASN A 69 23.57 17.90 -0.90
C ASN A 69 23.00 16.55 -0.46
N ASP A 70 21.68 16.36 -0.55
CA ASP A 70 21.06 15.07 -0.26
C ASP A 70 21.68 13.99 -1.15
N VAL A 71 22.18 12.96 -0.49
CA VAL A 71 22.76 11.79 -1.14
C VAL A 71 21.67 10.75 -1.28
N VAL A 72 21.48 10.28 -2.49
CA VAL A 72 20.43 9.30 -2.83
C VAL A 72 21.09 8.03 -3.33
N VAL A 73 20.64 6.87 -2.86
CA VAL A 73 21.05 5.57 -3.40
C VAL A 73 20.25 5.31 -4.67
N VAL A 74 20.93 5.14 -5.79
CA VAL A 74 20.33 4.78 -7.09
C VAL A 74 21.26 3.80 -7.81
N GLY A 75 20.73 2.65 -8.21
CA GLY A 75 21.42 1.71 -9.07
C GLY A 75 22.76 1.22 -8.51
N TYR A 76 22.75 0.70 -7.28
CA TYR A 76 23.92 0.17 -6.57
C TYR A 76 25.04 1.21 -6.32
N SER A 77 24.71 2.49 -6.42
CA SER A 77 25.64 3.59 -6.17
C SER A 77 24.96 4.74 -5.42
N THR A 78 25.77 5.50 -4.72
CA THR A 78 25.35 6.70 -4.01
C THR A 78 25.65 7.91 -4.88
N ASN A 79 24.68 8.76 -5.15
CA ASN A 79 24.83 9.95 -5.97
C ASN A 79 24.23 11.17 -5.27
N LYS A 80 24.80 12.36 -5.49
CA LYS A 80 24.14 13.60 -5.08
C LYS A 80 22.84 13.77 -5.88
N LYS A 81 21.76 14.14 -5.22
CA LYS A 81 20.44 14.35 -5.87
C LYS A 81 20.50 15.32 -7.03
N VAL A 82 21.32 16.38 -6.93
CA VAL A 82 21.51 17.36 -8.00
C VAL A 82 22.10 16.76 -9.28
N ASN A 83 22.89 15.68 -9.15
CA ASN A 83 23.57 15.02 -10.27
C ASN A 83 22.75 13.85 -10.86
N LEU A 84 21.51 13.63 -10.41
CA LEU A 84 20.62 12.64 -11.00
C LEU A 84 19.92 13.20 -12.24
N SER A 85 19.91 12.44 -13.32
CA SER A 85 19.21 12.77 -14.58
C SER A 85 17.83 12.10 -14.69
N GLY A 86 17.52 11.12 -13.83
CA GLY A 86 16.22 10.43 -13.78
C GLY A 86 15.24 11.04 -12.76
N SER A 87 13.97 10.61 -12.83
CA SER A 87 12.90 11.04 -11.90
C SER A 87 12.93 10.20 -10.63
N VAL A 88 13.44 10.79 -9.54
CA VAL A 88 13.60 10.15 -8.23
C VAL A 88 13.02 11.01 -7.12
N SER A 89 12.09 10.43 -6.34
CA SER A 89 11.60 11.05 -5.10
C SER A 89 12.33 10.42 -3.90
N SER A 90 12.91 11.25 -3.03
CA SER A 90 13.61 10.80 -1.82
C SER A 90 12.91 11.34 -0.57
N LEU A 91 12.68 10.46 0.38
CA LEU A 91 12.10 10.74 1.69
C LEU A 91 13.15 10.35 2.75
N ASN A 92 13.54 11.29 3.58
CA ASN A 92 14.49 11.05 4.66
C ASN A 92 13.79 10.54 5.94
N SER A 93 14.59 10.04 6.87
CA SER A 93 14.14 9.50 8.16
C SER A 93 13.31 10.49 8.98
N GLU A 94 13.58 11.78 8.90
CA GLU A 94 12.85 12.81 9.66
C GLU A 94 11.40 12.95 9.18
N LYS A 95 11.19 12.99 7.86
CA LYS A 95 9.84 13.05 7.26
C LYS A 95 9.02 11.80 7.57
N LEU A 96 9.66 10.62 7.55
CA LEU A 96 9.01 9.36 7.91
C LEU A 96 8.73 9.26 9.40
N ALA A 97 9.63 9.78 10.25
CA ALA A 97 9.47 9.74 11.70
C ALA A 97 8.33 10.63 12.22
N ASN A 98 7.92 11.63 11.45
CA ASN A 98 6.76 12.47 11.79
C ASN A 98 5.41 11.75 11.55
N ARG A 99 5.43 10.56 10.92
CA ARG A 99 4.25 9.69 10.75
C ARG A 99 4.47 8.40 11.53
N ARG A 100 3.84 8.29 12.67
CA ARG A 100 3.96 7.15 13.59
C ARG A 100 2.94 6.07 13.25
N VAL A 101 3.10 5.47 12.09
CA VAL A 101 2.28 4.36 11.61
C VAL A 101 2.95 3.02 11.88
N SER A 102 2.16 1.98 12.02
CA SER A 102 2.65 0.60 12.22
C SER A 102 3.34 0.03 10.97
N ASN A 103 2.95 0.49 9.77
CA ASN A 103 3.46 0.02 8.48
C ASN A 103 4.14 1.15 7.70
N VAL A 104 5.28 0.84 7.11
CA VAL A 104 6.04 1.81 6.30
C VAL A 104 5.30 2.16 5.00
N SER A 105 4.57 1.21 4.40
CA SER A 105 3.73 1.46 3.22
C SER A 105 2.70 2.56 3.49
N SER A 106 2.01 2.52 4.62
CA SER A 106 1.08 3.58 5.03
C SER A 106 1.78 4.91 5.30
N ALA A 107 3.06 4.89 5.77
CA ALA A 107 3.85 6.11 5.92
C ALA A 107 4.15 6.79 4.58
N LEU A 108 4.27 6.05 3.49
CA LEU A 108 4.54 6.60 2.15
C LEU A 108 3.34 7.26 1.49
N GLN A 109 2.13 6.98 1.97
CA GLN A 109 0.90 7.48 1.37
C GLN A 109 0.89 9.00 1.28
N GLY A 110 0.79 9.55 0.06
CA GLY A 110 0.78 10.98 -0.22
C GLY A 110 2.12 11.71 -0.03
N MET A 111 3.22 11.03 0.35
CA MET A 111 4.51 11.68 0.59
C MET A 111 5.36 11.87 -0.67
N ALA A 112 5.05 11.17 -1.75
CA ALA A 112 5.75 11.29 -3.03
C ALA A 112 4.73 11.46 -4.16
N ALA A 113 4.89 12.49 -4.99
CA ALA A 113 4.05 12.69 -6.16
C ALA A 113 4.17 11.50 -7.12
N GLY A 114 3.04 11.07 -7.71
CA GLY A 114 2.98 9.89 -8.59
C GLY A 114 3.01 8.54 -7.89
N VAL A 115 3.03 8.52 -6.56
CA VAL A 115 2.91 7.30 -5.74
C VAL A 115 1.54 7.28 -5.09
N THR A 116 0.73 6.30 -5.46
CA THR A 116 -0.57 6.05 -4.84
C THR A 116 -0.43 4.87 -3.88
N VAL A 117 -0.90 5.05 -2.66
CA VAL A 117 -0.99 3.98 -1.67
C VAL A 117 -2.42 3.91 -1.19
N THR A 118 -3.05 2.76 -1.32
CA THR A 118 -4.42 2.51 -0.84
C THR A 118 -4.42 1.48 0.25
N THR A 119 -5.10 1.77 1.35
CA THR A 119 -5.25 0.84 2.48
C THR A 119 -6.65 0.25 2.44
N GLN A 120 -6.76 -1.06 2.34
CA GLN A 120 -8.04 -1.75 2.14
C GLN A 120 -8.70 -2.21 3.43
N SER A 121 -7.93 -2.35 4.50
CA SER A 121 -8.38 -2.94 5.76
C SER A 121 -7.70 -2.26 6.94
N GLY A 122 -8.44 -2.09 8.04
CA GLY A 122 -7.90 -1.67 9.34
C GLY A 122 -7.41 -2.84 10.21
N GLU A 123 -7.44 -4.05 9.69
CA GLU A 123 -7.12 -5.28 10.42
C GLU A 123 -5.67 -5.27 10.97
N PRO A 124 -5.44 -5.71 12.22
CA PRO A 124 -4.10 -5.82 12.77
C PRO A 124 -3.15 -6.62 11.88
N GLY A 125 -1.99 -6.04 11.54
CA GLY A 125 -1.01 -6.65 10.66
C GLY A 125 -1.45 -6.84 9.21
N GLY A 126 -2.69 -6.54 8.86
CA GLY A 126 -3.26 -6.59 7.51
C GLY A 126 -3.44 -5.22 6.84
N ASN A 127 -3.11 -4.16 7.56
CA ASN A 127 -3.29 -2.77 7.13
C ASN A 127 -2.12 -2.21 6.28
N GLY A 128 -1.34 -3.07 5.63
CA GLY A 128 -0.34 -2.69 4.65
C GLY A 128 -0.98 -2.03 3.42
N GLY A 129 -0.34 -0.96 2.91
CA GLY A 129 -0.84 -0.24 1.74
C GLY A 129 -0.44 -0.92 0.43
N HIS A 130 -1.37 -1.03 -0.50
CA HIS A 130 -1.08 -1.39 -1.89
C HIS A 130 -0.45 -0.20 -2.61
N ILE A 131 0.82 -0.32 -2.97
CA ILE A 131 1.58 0.76 -3.59
C ILE A 131 1.51 0.64 -5.11
N ARG A 132 1.23 1.75 -5.78
CA ARG A 132 1.28 1.89 -7.24
C ARG A 132 2.10 3.14 -7.61
N ILE A 133 2.94 3.02 -8.64
CA ILE A 133 3.75 4.13 -9.15
C ILE A 133 3.30 4.43 -10.58
N ARG A 134 2.81 5.67 -10.80
CA ARG A 134 2.33 6.15 -12.11
C ARG A 134 1.21 5.28 -12.71
N GLY A 135 0.28 4.81 -11.85
CA GLY A 135 -0.90 4.04 -12.25
C GLY A 135 -0.65 2.55 -12.46
N ILE A 136 -1.68 1.87 -12.96
CA ILE A 136 -1.70 0.42 -13.19
C ILE A 136 -1.25 0.14 -14.63
N GLY A 137 -0.22 -0.67 -14.82
CA GLY A 137 0.34 -0.95 -16.14
C GLY A 137 -0.04 -2.29 -16.73
N THR A 138 -0.57 -3.22 -15.95
CA THR A 138 -0.87 -4.60 -16.39
C THR A 138 -2.17 -5.10 -15.76
N PHE A 139 -2.78 -6.14 -16.33
CA PHE A 139 -4.07 -6.68 -15.88
C PHE A 139 -3.99 -7.58 -14.64
N GLY A 140 -2.82 -8.04 -14.23
CA GLY A 140 -2.65 -8.86 -13.03
C GLY A 140 -2.44 -8.01 -11.78
N GLY A 141 -3.31 -8.11 -10.75
CA GLY A 141 -3.27 -7.32 -9.52
C GLY A 141 -1.88 -7.13 -8.91
N ASP A 142 -1.31 -8.18 -8.33
CA ASP A 142 0.03 -8.15 -7.72
C ASP A 142 1.17 -7.94 -8.74
N SER A 143 0.93 -8.30 -10.00
CA SER A 143 1.89 -8.05 -11.09
C SER A 143 2.14 -6.56 -11.35
N ALA A 144 1.26 -5.67 -10.88
CA ALA A 144 1.37 -4.22 -10.99
C ALA A 144 2.09 -3.56 -9.80
N ALA A 145 2.53 -4.32 -8.79
CA ALA A 145 3.26 -3.78 -7.64
C ALA A 145 4.69 -3.35 -8.02
N PRO A 146 5.24 -2.29 -7.40
CA PRO A 146 6.63 -1.91 -7.59
C PRO A 146 7.59 -2.92 -6.94
N LEU A 147 8.81 -3.00 -7.44
CA LEU A 147 9.89 -3.74 -6.80
C LEU A 147 10.35 -2.98 -5.54
N VAL A 148 10.38 -3.66 -4.41
CA VAL A 148 10.92 -3.10 -3.15
C VAL A 148 12.26 -3.73 -2.84
N LEU A 149 13.27 -2.90 -2.62
CA LEU A 149 14.61 -3.33 -2.21
C LEU A 149 14.97 -2.70 -0.86
N VAL A 150 15.28 -3.52 0.13
CA VAL A 150 15.77 -3.09 1.45
C VAL A 150 17.27 -3.33 1.51
N ASP A 151 18.07 -2.27 1.53
CA ASP A 151 19.55 -2.32 1.44
C ASP A 151 20.05 -3.17 0.25
N GLY A 152 19.33 -3.07 -0.88
CA GLY A 152 19.64 -3.81 -2.10
C GLY A 152 19.08 -5.23 -2.17
N VAL A 153 18.38 -5.69 -1.13
CA VAL A 153 17.75 -7.02 -1.07
C VAL A 153 16.26 -6.90 -1.31
N GLU A 154 15.72 -7.74 -2.18
CA GLU A 154 14.28 -7.78 -2.41
C GLU A 154 13.50 -8.19 -1.18
N GLY A 155 12.42 -7.44 -0.92
CA GLY A 155 11.54 -7.66 0.23
C GLY A 155 10.23 -6.91 0.10
N THR A 156 9.50 -6.82 1.20
CA THR A 156 8.35 -5.93 1.33
C THR A 156 8.72 -4.77 2.26
N ILE A 157 8.16 -3.60 1.98
CA ILE A 157 8.51 -2.40 2.74
C ILE A 157 8.08 -2.51 4.22
N ASP A 158 7.00 -3.25 4.51
CA ASP A 158 6.45 -3.44 5.86
C ASP A 158 7.20 -4.49 6.71
N GLU A 159 8.22 -5.14 6.12
CA GLU A 159 9.15 -5.99 6.89
C GLU A 159 10.09 -5.16 7.77
N VAL A 160 10.34 -3.90 7.38
CA VAL A 160 11.28 -3.01 8.05
C VAL A 160 10.58 -2.25 9.18
N ASP A 161 11.25 -2.08 10.32
CA ASP A 161 10.79 -1.17 11.37
C ASP A 161 10.97 0.28 10.88
N PRO A 162 9.91 1.12 10.86
CA PRO A 162 10.01 2.52 10.43
C PRO A 162 11.12 3.31 11.15
N ASN A 163 11.42 2.96 12.40
CA ASN A 163 12.39 3.69 13.23
C ASN A 163 13.85 3.52 12.79
N ILE A 164 14.15 2.45 12.05
CA ILE A 164 15.51 2.17 11.56
C ILE A 164 15.73 2.59 10.11
N ILE A 165 14.72 3.14 9.45
CA ILE A 165 14.87 3.63 8.08
C ILE A 165 15.66 4.95 8.10
N GLU A 166 16.67 5.04 7.23
CA GLU A 166 17.43 6.26 6.95
C GLU A 166 16.77 7.06 5.84
N SER A 167 16.41 6.38 4.74
CA SER A 167 15.74 7.01 3.61
C SER A 167 14.94 6.00 2.78
N VAL A 168 13.93 6.52 2.09
CA VAL A 168 13.19 5.78 1.05
C VAL A 168 13.31 6.57 -0.25
N SER A 169 13.81 5.93 -1.31
CA SER A 169 13.90 6.50 -2.64
C SER A 169 12.95 5.78 -3.58
N VAL A 170 12.10 6.53 -4.28
CA VAL A 170 11.17 6.00 -5.27
C VAL A 170 11.66 6.36 -6.66
N LEU A 171 12.03 5.34 -7.44
CA LEU A 171 12.48 5.45 -8.82
C LEU A 171 11.27 5.29 -9.73
N LYS A 172 10.90 6.37 -10.44
CA LYS A 172 9.63 6.47 -11.15
C LYS A 172 9.76 6.34 -12.67
N ASP A 173 10.97 6.51 -13.20
CA ASP A 173 11.24 6.43 -14.65
C ASP A 173 12.13 5.23 -15.01
N ALA A 174 12.20 4.95 -16.31
CA ALA A 174 12.94 3.82 -16.80
C ALA A 174 14.46 4.00 -16.65
N ALA A 175 14.99 5.22 -16.72
CA ALA A 175 16.43 5.44 -16.62
C ALA A 175 16.95 5.12 -15.21
N SER A 176 16.26 5.60 -14.15
CA SER A 176 16.64 5.31 -12.78
C SER A 176 16.38 3.85 -12.39
N ALA A 177 15.34 3.21 -12.95
CA ALA A 177 14.89 1.88 -12.56
C ALA A 177 15.51 0.72 -13.36
N SER A 178 16.02 0.96 -14.58
CA SER A 178 16.45 -0.09 -15.54
C SER A 178 17.53 -1.02 -15.02
N ILE A 179 18.43 -0.53 -14.18
CA ILE A 179 19.52 -1.33 -13.62
C ILE A 179 19.00 -2.50 -12.75
N TYR A 180 17.77 -2.38 -12.20
CA TYR A 180 17.11 -3.39 -11.36
C TYR A 180 16.31 -4.41 -12.19
N GLY A 181 16.28 -4.25 -13.51
CA GLY A 181 15.85 -5.27 -14.46
C GLY A 181 14.35 -5.40 -14.67
N SER A 182 14.00 -6.58 -15.11
CA SER A 182 12.67 -6.98 -15.54
C SER A 182 11.58 -6.91 -14.48
N ARG A 183 11.91 -6.62 -13.23
CA ARG A 183 10.96 -6.49 -12.12
C ARG A 183 10.67 -5.03 -11.79
N ALA A 184 11.38 -4.11 -12.43
CA ALA A 184 11.27 -2.68 -12.24
C ALA A 184 10.23 -1.98 -13.14
N ALA A 185 9.49 -2.74 -13.97
CA ALA A 185 8.51 -2.19 -14.92
C ALA A 185 7.42 -1.32 -14.27
N ASN A 186 7.11 -1.56 -12.99
CA ASN A 186 6.14 -0.79 -12.21
C ASN A 186 6.80 0.19 -11.22
N GLY A 187 8.11 0.52 -11.46
CA GLY A 187 8.91 1.36 -10.58
C GLY A 187 9.62 0.57 -9.48
N VAL A 188 10.53 1.26 -8.77
CA VAL A 188 11.34 0.67 -7.70
C VAL A 188 11.28 1.54 -6.46
N ILE A 189 11.16 0.91 -5.29
CA ILE A 189 11.26 1.53 -4.00
C ILE A 189 12.52 1.02 -3.32
N LEU A 190 13.46 1.91 -3.07
CA LEU A 190 14.70 1.62 -2.36
C LEU A 190 14.57 2.08 -0.93
N VAL A 191 14.63 1.16 0.01
CA VAL A 191 14.66 1.44 1.44
C VAL A 191 16.10 1.29 1.93
N THR A 192 16.68 2.38 2.41
CA THR A 192 18.01 2.37 3.04
C THR A 192 17.82 2.41 4.54
N THR A 193 18.43 1.48 5.26
CA THR A 193 18.36 1.44 6.71
C THR A 193 19.58 2.12 7.34
N LYS A 194 19.41 2.63 8.57
CA LYS A 194 20.48 3.24 9.35
C LYS A 194 21.63 2.27 9.60
N ARG A 195 22.83 2.79 9.66
CA ARG A 195 24.06 2.03 9.96
C ARG A 195 24.82 2.66 11.12
N GLY A 196 25.87 2.02 11.61
CA GLY A 196 26.72 2.58 12.65
C GLY A 196 27.31 3.94 12.24
N GLY A 197 27.07 4.96 13.03
CA GLY A 197 27.54 6.34 12.76
C GLY A 197 29.01 6.54 13.10
N SER A 198 29.58 7.65 12.59
CA SER A 198 30.98 8.01 12.84
C SER A 198 31.20 8.90 14.08
N GLN A 199 30.15 9.53 14.62
CA GLN A 199 30.27 10.56 15.66
C GLN A 199 30.30 10.02 17.09
N ASP A 200 29.51 8.98 17.39
CA ASP A 200 29.46 8.37 18.74
C ASP A 200 30.12 7.00 18.73
N LYS A 201 31.10 6.76 19.60
CA LYS A 201 31.72 5.44 19.79
C LYS A 201 30.68 4.41 20.21
N PHE A 202 29.68 4.81 20.99
CA PHE A 202 28.57 3.98 21.43
C PHE A 202 27.31 4.84 21.69
N SER A 203 26.15 4.41 21.24
CA SER A 203 24.88 5.10 21.49
C SER A 203 23.74 4.09 21.62
N ILE A 204 22.86 4.35 22.57
CA ILE A 204 21.61 3.60 22.77
C ILE A 204 20.47 4.55 22.50
N SER A 205 19.46 4.10 21.74
CA SER A 205 18.20 4.83 21.60
C SER A 205 17.02 3.89 21.81
N TYR A 206 16.03 4.37 22.51
CA TYR A 206 14.76 3.70 22.73
C TYR A 206 13.63 4.55 22.20
N LYS A 207 12.71 3.92 21.45
CA LYS A 207 11.48 4.53 20.97
C LYS A 207 10.33 3.64 21.37
N GLY A 208 9.36 4.21 22.07
CA GLY A 208 8.19 3.48 22.51
C GLY A 208 6.92 4.30 22.30
N TYR A 209 5.83 3.63 21.99
CA TYR A 209 4.51 4.23 21.94
C TYR A 209 3.42 3.24 22.37
N PHE A 210 2.29 3.76 22.78
CA PHE A 210 1.05 3.03 23.00
C PHE A 210 -0.12 3.87 22.49
N GLY A 211 -1.20 3.22 22.12
CA GLY A 211 -2.37 3.92 21.59
C GLY A 211 -3.62 3.06 21.53
N PHE A 212 -4.72 3.74 21.24
CA PHE A 212 -6.05 3.16 21.10
C PHE A 212 -6.56 3.41 19.69
N GLN A 213 -7.32 2.46 19.16
CA GLN A 213 -7.91 2.58 17.83
C GLN A 213 -9.38 2.17 17.84
N GLY A 214 -10.15 2.78 16.96
CA GLY A 214 -11.55 2.49 16.73
C GLY A 214 -11.88 2.67 15.25
N ALA A 215 -13.09 2.27 14.81
CA ALA A 215 -13.51 2.48 13.42
C ALA A 215 -13.52 3.98 13.04
N THR A 216 -13.13 4.32 11.80
CA THR A 216 -13.17 5.71 11.30
C THR A 216 -14.59 6.19 11.13
N MET A 217 -15.44 5.36 10.52
CA MET A 217 -16.84 5.61 10.23
C MET A 217 -17.59 4.29 10.10
N LEU A 218 -18.87 4.29 10.44
CA LEU A 218 -19.78 3.16 10.33
C LEU A 218 -21.12 3.65 9.77
N PRO A 219 -21.79 2.86 8.89
CA PRO A 219 -23.09 3.24 8.35
C PRO A 219 -24.14 3.25 9.44
N GLN A 220 -24.93 4.32 9.49
CA GLN A 220 -26.03 4.43 10.43
C GLN A 220 -27.17 3.49 10.04
N LYS A 221 -27.55 2.60 10.95
CA LYS A 221 -28.63 1.62 10.77
C LYS A 221 -29.92 2.13 11.40
N VAL A 222 -31.03 1.67 10.89
CA VAL A 222 -32.37 1.91 11.49
C VAL A 222 -32.54 1.08 12.76
N ASP A 223 -33.34 1.57 13.68
CA ASP A 223 -33.79 0.81 14.85
C ASP A 223 -34.96 -0.13 14.50
N ALA A 224 -35.42 -0.92 15.47
CA ALA A 224 -36.48 -1.91 15.25
C ALA A 224 -37.82 -1.28 14.82
N LEU A 225 -38.15 -0.09 15.37
CA LEU A 225 -39.36 0.62 14.98
C LEU A 225 -39.30 1.11 13.52
N GLU A 226 -38.25 1.81 13.19
CA GLU A 226 -38.04 2.29 11.81
C GLU A 226 -37.98 1.12 10.81
N TYR A 227 -37.32 0.01 11.19
CA TYR A 227 -37.29 -1.19 10.37
C TYR A 227 -38.72 -1.70 10.07
N MET A 228 -39.56 -1.89 11.09
CA MET A 228 -40.92 -2.38 10.93
C MET A 228 -41.78 -1.42 10.09
N GLN A 229 -41.57 -0.12 10.22
CA GLN A 229 -42.29 0.88 9.42
C GLN A 229 -41.89 0.80 7.93
N LEU A 230 -40.59 0.67 7.63
CA LEU A 230 -40.09 0.53 6.25
C LEU A 230 -40.54 -0.79 5.60
N GLU A 231 -40.59 -1.88 6.40
CA GLU A 231 -41.15 -3.16 5.96
C GLU A 231 -42.63 -3.05 5.55
N ASN A 232 -43.40 -2.36 6.36
CA ASN A 232 -44.81 -2.11 6.02
C ASN A 232 -44.96 -1.27 4.74
N VAL A 233 -44.10 -0.26 4.54
CA VAL A 233 -44.08 0.53 3.31
C VAL A 233 -43.75 -0.37 2.10
N ALA A 234 -42.73 -1.22 2.22
CA ALA A 234 -42.33 -2.12 1.15
C ALA A 234 -43.44 -3.12 0.79
N ALA A 235 -44.08 -3.72 1.81
CA ALA A 235 -45.21 -4.62 1.63
C ALA A 235 -46.43 -3.93 0.97
N GLY A 236 -46.72 -2.70 1.43
CA GLY A 236 -47.83 -1.91 0.83
C GLY A 236 -47.57 -1.58 -0.63
N ASN A 237 -46.34 -1.19 -0.99
CA ASN A 237 -45.92 -0.96 -2.37
C ASN A 237 -46.01 -2.21 -3.26
N ASP A 238 -45.86 -3.40 -2.67
CA ASP A 238 -45.92 -4.68 -3.36
C ASP A 238 -47.33 -5.28 -3.39
N GLY A 239 -48.31 -4.58 -2.79
CA GLY A 239 -49.68 -5.07 -2.66
C GLY A 239 -49.80 -6.35 -1.81
N SER A 240 -48.89 -6.50 -0.84
CA SER A 240 -48.84 -7.60 0.11
C SER A 240 -49.45 -7.18 1.45
N ASP A 241 -49.86 -8.17 2.27
CA ASP A 241 -50.30 -7.90 3.64
C ASP A 241 -49.17 -7.25 4.45
N LEU A 242 -49.53 -6.31 5.30
CA LEU A 242 -48.57 -5.63 6.18
C LEU A 242 -47.95 -6.62 7.18
N PRO A 243 -46.63 -6.80 7.25
CA PRO A 243 -46.00 -7.74 8.14
C PRO A 243 -46.17 -7.35 9.62
N TYR A 244 -46.38 -6.06 9.92
CA TYR A 244 -46.53 -5.53 11.26
C TYR A 244 -47.75 -4.65 11.36
N SER A 245 -48.75 -5.05 12.16
CA SER A 245 -49.89 -4.20 12.47
C SER A 245 -49.53 -3.03 13.37
N ASP A 246 -50.31 -1.94 13.32
CA ASP A 246 -50.12 -0.79 14.22
C ASP A 246 -50.25 -1.17 15.71
N GLU A 247 -51.05 -2.18 16.04
CA GLU A 247 -51.19 -2.70 17.40
C GLU A 247 -49.91 -3.43 17.80
N TYR A 248 -49.39 -4.31 16.99
CA TYR A 248 -48.13 -5.01 17.22
C TYR A 248 -46.93 -4.03 17.36
N ILE A 249 -46.86 -3.00 16.52
CA ILE A 249 -45.80 -1.98 16.65
C ILE A 249 -45.86 -1.23 17.97
N ARG A 250 -47.10 -0.88 18.42
CA ARG A 250 -47.27 -0.22 19.75
C ARG A 250 -46.90 -1.13 20.92
N GLU A 251 -47.27 -2.41 20.82
CA GLU A 251 -46.89 -3.43 21.82
C GLU A 251 -45.38 -3.63 21.82
N TYR A 252 -44.77 -3.71 20.68
CA TYR A 252 -43.30 -3.86 20.51
C TYR A 252 -42.54 -2.72 21.19
N VAL A 253 -42.89 -1.48 20.87
CA VAL A 253 -42.25 -0.29 21.47
C VAL A 253 -42.44 -0.27 22.98
N ALA A 254 -43.61 -0.63 23.51
CA ALA A 254 -43.86 -0.72 24.94
C ALA A 254 -43.03 -1.84 25.63
N GLY A 255 -42.84 -2.94 24.90
CA GLY A 255 -42.13 -4.12 25.39
C GLY A 255 -40.60 -4.05 25.30
N MET A 256 -40.02 -3.22 24.43
CA MET A 256 -38.56 -3.15 24.17
C MET A 256 -37.72 -2.99 25.46
N ALA A 257 -38.22 -2.26 26.45
CA ALA A 257 -37.49 -2.02 27.69
C ALA A 257 -37.74 -3.11 28.77
N THR A 258 -38.79 -3.92 28.64
CA THR A 258 -39.24 -4.87 29.68
C THR A 258 -39.02 -6.33 29.28
N ASP A 259 -39.07 -6.63 27.99
CA ASP A 259 -38.92 -7.99 27.46
C ASP A 259 -38.08 -7.98 26.14
N PRO A 260 -36.75 -7.84 26.28
CA PRO A 260 -35.87 -7.77 25.12
C PRO A 260 -35.75 -9.11 24.38
N ASP A 261 -36.19 -10.22 24.93
CA ASP A 261 -36.19 -11.53 24.26
C ASP A 261 -37.28 -11.62 23.20
N ILE A 262 -38.42 -10.94 23.42
CA ILE A 262 -39.57 -10.89 22.51
C ILE A 262 -39.52 -9.63 21.64
N TYR A 263 -39.11 -8.49 22.19
CA TYR A 263 -39.09 -7.18 21.51
C TYR A 263 -37.68 -6.58 21.44
N PRO A 264 -36.73 -7.26 20.75
CA PRO A 264 -35.35 -6.83 20.70
C PRO A 264 -35.15 -5.56 19.86
N ASN A 265 -34.14 -4.76 20.22
CA ASN A 265 -33.60 -3.68 19.40
C ASN A 265 -32.08 -3.83 19.37
N THR A 266 -31.61 -4.73 18.53
CA THR A 266 -30.22 -5.18 18.51
C THR A 266 -29.37 -4.27 17.63
N ASP A 267 -28.34 -3.65 18.23
CA ASP A 267 -27.26 -3.01 17.49
C ASP A 267 -26.14 -4.02 17.20
N TRP A 268 -26.15 -4.56 15.98
CA TRP A 268 -25.15 -5.54 15.55
C TRP A 268 -23.75 -4.95 15.41
N GLN A 269 -23.61 -3.63 15.19
CA GLN A 269 -22.32 -2.97 15.11
C GLN A 269 -21.67 -2.91 16.49
N ASP A 270 -22.40 -2.50 17.50
CA ASP A 270 -21.92 -2.45 18.90
C ASP A 270 -21.56 -3.84 19.43
N LEU A 271 -22.30 -4.88 19.05
CA LEU A 271 -22.03 -6.25 19.48
C LEU A 271 -20.80 -6.88 18.83
N ILE A 272 -20.50 -6.52 17.58
CA ILE A 272 -19.40 -7.09 16.79
C ILE A 272 -18.12 -6.28 16.96
N LEU A 273 -18.21 -4.95 17.04
CA LEU A 273 -17.08 -4.03 17.22
C LEU A 273 -16.93 -3.63 18.69
N THR A 274 -16.81 -4.61 19.57
CA THR A 274 -16.82 -4.44 21.01
C THR A 274 -15.48 -4.03 21.61
N GLU A 275 -14.38 -4.24 20.87
CA GLU A 275 -13.04 -4.02 21.39
C GLU A 275 -12.55 -2.62 21.06
N ASN A 276 -11.97 -1.94 22.05
CA ASN A 276 -11.10 -0.80 21.79
C ASN A 276 -9.73 -1.36 21.42
N GLY A 277 -9.40 -1.36 20.12
CA GLY A 277 -8.13 -1.86 19.67
C GLY A 277 -6.98 -1.13 20.39
N PHE A 278 -6.09 -1.90 21.03
CA PHE A 278 -4.91 -1.37 21.68
C PHE A 278 -3.65 -1.72 20.88
N ASN A 279 -2.80 -0.75 20.68
CA ASN A 279 -1.52 -1.03 19.99
C ASN A 279 -0.36 -0.40 20.76
N HIS A 280 0.74 -1.09 20.81
CA HIS A 280 1.98 -0.57 21.35
C HIS A 280 3.18 -1.13 20.59
N GLY A 281 4.21 -0.30 20.48
CA GLY A 281 5.44 -0.65 19.81
C GLY A 281 6.68 -0.15 20.55
N HIS A 282 7.75 -0.94 20.52
CA HIS A 282 9.00 -0.65 21.19
C HIS A 282 10.16 -0.97 20.26
N THR A 283 11.07 -0.03 20.08
CA THR A 283 12.30 -0.23 19.30
C THR A 283 13.51 0.18 20.12
N LEU A 284 14.39 -0.76 20.38
CA LEU A 284 15.70 -0.52 20.98
C LEU A 284 16.77 -0.57 19.89
N THR A 285 17.57 0.49 19.74
CA THR A 285 18.65 0.56 18.77
C THR A 285 19.97 0.81 19.48
N LEU A 286 20.94 -0.05 19.21
CA LEU A 286 22.31 0.03 19.70
C LEU A 286 23.22 0.34 18.51
N THR A 287 24.01 1.39 18.59
CA THR A 287 25.03 1.70 17.58
C THR A 287 26.41 1.72 18.21
N SER A 288 27.37 1.12 17.52
CA SER A 288 28.76 1.15 17.91
C SER A 288 29.64 1.44 16.68
N SER A 289 30.66 2.24 16.87
CA SER A 289 31.58 2.63 15.79
C SER A 289 33.01 2.62 16.27
N SER A 290 33.87 1.92 15.53
CA SER A 290 35.34 1.96 15.65
C SER A 290 35.92 2.22 14.24
N GLU A 291 37.23 2.37 14.15
CA GLU A 291 37.92 2.56 12.86
C GLU A 291 37.73 1.40 11.89
N ARG A 292 37.54 0.17 12.41
CA ARG A 292 37.42 -1.05 11.60
C ARG A 292 36.02 -1.61 11.52
N ILE A 293 35.19 -1.38 12.53
CA ILE A 293 33.84 -2.00 12.60
C ILE A 293 32.84 -0.93 12.98
N LYS A 294 31.80 -0.80 12.16
CA LYS A 294 30.62 0.00 12.45
C LYS A 294 29.42 -0.94 12.48
N THR A 295 28.65 -0.91 13.55
CA THR A 295 27.48 -1.77 13.68
C THR A 295 26.29 -1.02 14.23
N LEU A 296 25.12 -1.41 13.73
CA LEU A 296 23.81 -1.04 14.28
C LEU A 296 23.03 -2.32 14.54
N THR A 297 22.57 -2.49 15.78
CA THR A 297 21.65 -3.57 16.14
C THR A 297 20.33 -2.97 16.58
N SER A 298 19.22 -3.42 16.01
CA SER A 298 17.87 -3.00 16.37
C SER A 298 17.03 -4.20 16.78
N ILE A 299 16.28 -4.05 17.86
CA ILE A 299 15.29 -5.00 18.35
C ILE A 299 13.95 -4.27 18.39
N GLY A 300 12.99 -4.76 17.61
CA GLY A 300 11.64 -4.21 17.51
C GLY A 300 10.59 -5.19 18.05
N TYR A 301 9.64 -4.68 18.78
CA TYR A 301 8.45 -5.38 19.25
C TYR A 301 7.21 -4.55 18.91
N LEU A 302 6.22 -5.18 18.29
CA LEU A 302 4.93 -4.58 17.94
C LEU A 302 3.82 -5.54 18.40
N ASP A 303 2.82 -5.03 19.08
CA ASP A 303 1.62 -5.75 19.49
C ASP A 303 0.39 -4.89 19.19
N GLN A 304 -0.58 -5.47 18.50
CA GLN A 304 -1.82 -4.81 18.09
C GLN A 304 -2.99 -5.74 18.37
N THR A 305 -3.97 -5.28 19.14
CA THR A 305 -5.29 -5.91 19.22
C THR A 305 -6.27 -5.20 18.31
N GLY A 306 -7.15 -5.95 17.68
CA GLY A 306 -8.17 -5.41 16.77
C GLY A 306 -9.36 -4.78 17.51
N ILE A 307 -10.26 -4.20 16.75
CA ILE A 307 -11.57 -3.72 17.23
C ILE A 307 -12.64 -4.83 17.24
N VAL A 308 -12.24 -6.04 16.89
CA VAL A 308 -13.05 -7.26 16.88
C VAL A 308 -12.37 -8.30 17.76
N VAL A 309 -13.15 -9.06 18.52
CA VAL A 309 -12.65 -10.11 19.40
C VAL A 309 -11.84 -11.17 18.60
N ASN A 310 -10.79 -11.73 19.20
CA ASN A 310 -9.89 -12.71 18.60
C ASN A 310 -9.04 -12.18 17.41
N SER A 311 -9.08 -10.87 17.13
CA SER A 311 -8.24 -10.26 16.11
C SER A 311 -6.99 -9.61 16.74
N SER A 312 -5.79 -10.09 16.40
CA SER A 312 -4.53 -9.57 16.94
C SER A 312 -3.33 -9.81 16.02
N TYR A 313 -2.31 -8.98 16.20
CA TYR A 313 -1.05 -9.11 15.48
C TYR A 313 0.12 -8.79 16.40
N ARG A 314 1.11 -9.68 16.44
CA ARG A 314 2.36 -9.51 17.20
C ARG A 314 3.55 -9.75 16.31
N LYS A 315 4.53 -8.85 16.33
CA LYS A 315 5.77 -8.97 15.55
C LYS A 315 6.98 -8.70 16.43
N ILE A 316 7.94 -9.61 16.40
CA ILE A 316 9.29 -9.41 16.95
C ILE A 316 10.24 -9.36 15.76
N SER A 317 11.14 -8.39 15.75
CA SER A 317 12.16 -8.24 14.70
C SER A 317 13.51 -7.92 15.29
N VAL A 318 14.54 -8.53 14.73
CA VAL A 318 15.94 -8.24 15.06
C VAL A 318 16.67 -7.95 13.75
N ARG A 319 17.37 -6.83 13.71
CA ARG A 319 18.23 -6.47 12.58
C ARG A 319 19.60 -6.08 13.09
N ASN A 320 20.63 -6.54 12.38
CA ASN A 320 21.99 -6.08 12.58
C ASN A 320 22.59 -5.68 11.25
N ASN A 321 23.10 -4.46 11.15
CA ASN A 321 23.86 -3.96 10.01
C ASN A 321 25.31 -3.73 10.43
N MET A 322 26.25 -4.33 9.72
CA MET A 322 27.65 -4.28 10.07
C MET A 322 28.52 -3.94 8.85
N ASP A 323 29.35 -2.90 8.98
CA ASP A 323 30.39 -2.54 8.03
C ASP A 323 31.76 -2.84 8.64
N ILE A 324 32.57 -3.64 7.97
CA ILE A 324 33.87 -4.12 8.47
C ILE A 324 34.94 -3.77 7.45
N LYS A 325 35.93 -3.02 7.87
CA LYS A 325 37.15 -2.77 7.11
C LYS A 325 38.17 -3.87 7.43
N LEU A 326 38.21 -4.90 6.54
CA LEU A 326 39.13 -6.05 6.73
C LEU A 326 40.60 -5.65 6.45
N SER A 327 40.80 -4.77 5.45
CA SER A 327 42.10 -4.16 5.13
C SER A 327 41.85 -2.81 4.45
N ASP A 328 42.94 -2.09 4.06
CA ASP A 328 42.81 -0.83 3.33
C ASP A 328 42.18 -0.99 1.92
N ARG A 329 42.15 -2.23 1.41
CA ARG A 329 41.58 -2.56 0.08
C ARG A 329 40.36 -3.46 0.12
N LEU A 330 40.05 -4.05 1.27
CA LEU A 330 38.95 -5.01 1.39
C LEU A 330 37.96 -4.58 2.45
N ASP A 331 36.78 -4.23 2.01
CA ASP A 331 35.63 -3.89 2.85
C ASP A 331 34.60 -5.03 2.80
N MET A 332 33.95 -5.34 3.93
CA MET A 332 32.86 -6.30 4.04
C MET A 332 31.64 -5.63 4.64
N LYS A 333 30.48 -5.87 4.04
CA LYS A 333 29.17 -5.57 4.65
C LYS A 333 28.49 -6.87 5.01
N PHE A 334 27.91 -6.93 6.18
CA PHE A 334 27.20 -8.09 6.68
C PHE A 334 25.93 -7.64 7.40
N ASP A 335 24.78 -7.95 6.80
CA ASP A 335 23.48 -7.54 7.30
C ASP A 335 22.63 -8.78 7.56
N ILE A 336 22.02 -8.85 8.73
CA ILE A 336 21.06 -9.92 9.10
C ILE A 336 19.77 -9.28 9.56
N GLN A 337 18.66 -9.84 9.11
CA GLN A 337 17.33 -9.52 9.60
C GLN A 337 16.56 -10.82 9.86
N VAL A 338 16.01 -10.94 11.07
CA VAL A 338 15.10 -12.02 11.45
C VAL A 338 13.83 -11.39 12.01
N SER A 339 12.67 -11.89 11.61
CA SER A 339 11.40 -11.48 12.20
C SER A 339 10.47 -12.69 12.36
N ASN A 340 9.67 -12.65 13.42
CA ASN A 340 8.57 -13.56 13.66
C ASN A 340 7.30 -12.73 13.86
N ALA A 341 6.31 -12.98 13.00
CA ALA A 341 5.02 -12.32 13.05
C ALA A 341 3.90 -13.35 13.25
N ASN A 342 3.08 -13.13 14.26
CA ASN A 342 1.90 -13.93 14.57
C ASN A 342 0.66 -13.07 14.39
N LYS A 343 -0.26 -13.52 13.54
CA LYS A 343 -1.57 -12.93 13.34
C LYS A 343 -2.63 -13.94 13.74
N ASN A 344 -3.56 -13.52 14.58
CA ASN A 344 -4.75 -14.29 14.93
C ASN A 344 -5.98 -13.58 14.41
N SER A 345 -6.96 -14.34 13.93
CA SER A 345 -8.30 -13.84 13.57
C SER A 345 -9.34 -14.95 13.76
N SER A 346 -10.63 -14.56 13.79
CA SER A 346 -11.70 -15.56 13.73
C SER A 346 -11.85 -16.07 12.29
N PRO A 347 -12.10 -17.36 12.06
CA PRO A 347 -12.45 -17.87 10.73
C PRO A 347 -13.77 -17.33 10.20
N TYR A 348 -14.59 -16.68 11.05
CA TYR A 348 -15.90 -16.12 10.75
C TYR A 348 -15.94 -14.59 10.74
N GLU A 349 -14.79 -13.92 10.72
CA GLU A 349 -14.70 -12.46 10.76
C GLU A 349 -15.43 -11.80 9.57
N GLY A 350 -15.19 -12.27 8.33
CA GLY A 350 -15.91 -11.76 7.15
C GLY A 350 -17.42 -12.05 7.20
N HIS A 351 -17.82 -13.18 7.79
CA HIS A 351 -19.22 -13.52 8.02
C HIS A 351 -19.88 -12.56 9.04
N ALA A 352 -19.17 -12.24 10.12
CA ALA A 352 -19.64 -11.29 11.11
C ALA A 352 -19.82 -9.87 10.53
N PHE A 353 -18.88 -9.41 9.70
CA PHE A 353 -19.00 -8.11 9.00
C PHE A 353 -20.16 -8.09 8.02
N ASN A 354 -20.42 -9.19 7.32
CA ASN A 354 -21.63 -9.30 6.51
C ASN A 354 -22.87 -9.17 7.39
N TYR A 355 -22.97 -9.93 8.46
CA TYR A 355 -24.15 -9.91 9.34
C TYR A 355 -24.33 -8.56 10.04
N MET A 356 -23.24 -7.90 10.46
CA MET A 356 -23.25 -6.54 10.98
C MET A 356 -23.98 -5.55 10.04
N ASN A 357 -23.83 -5.76 8.74
CA ASN A 357 -24.44 -4.90 7.74
C ASN A 357 -25.80 -5.36 7.25
N THR A 358 -26.19 -6.61 7.48
CA THR A 358 -27.38 -7.20 6.86
C THR A 358 -28.44 -7.64 7.84
N ARG A 359 -28.10 -7.91 9.10
CA ARG A 359 -29.11 -8.40 10.06
C ARG A 359 -29.98 -7.27 10.57
N THR A 360 -31.26 -7.59 10.76
CA THR A 360 -32.29 -6.65 11.17
C THR A 360 -32.25 -6.42 12.68
N PRO A 361 -32.64 -5.24 13.17
CA PRO A 361 -32.54 -4.90 14.60
C PRO A 361 -33.56 -5.63 15.47
N ASN A 362 -34.63 -6.17 14.88
CA ASN A 362 -35.67 -6.93 15.54
C ASN A 362 -35.35 -8.43 15.73
N ILE A 363 -34.07 -8.78 15.69
CA ILE A 363 -33.57 -10.14 15.99
C ILE A 363 -32.74 -10.09 17.28
N VAL A 364 -33.10 -10.89 18.27
CA VAL A 364 -32.34 -11.03 19.51
C VAL A 364 -30.99 -11.71 19.23
N ASN A 365 -29.90 -11.16 19.77
CA ASN A 365 -28.58 -11.80 19.69
C ASN A 365 -28.40 -12.90 20.73
N GLN A 366 -28.72 -12.58 21.98
CA GLN A 366 -28.59 -13.47 23.13
C GLN A 366 -29.79 -13.28 24.04
N PHE A 367 -30.46 -14.36 24.38
CA PHE A 367 -31.58 -14.35 25.31
C PHE A 367 -31.12 -13.95 26.71
N THR A 368 -32.05 -13.45 27.53
CA THR A 368 -31.80 -13.10 28.94
C THR A 368 -31.32 -14.29 29.77
N THR A 369 -31.61 -15.50 29.35
CA THR A 369 -31.10 -16.75 29.94
C THR A 369 -29.60 -17.01 29.63
N GLY A 370 -28.99 -16.21 28.78
CA GLY A 370 -27.59 -16.36 28.36
C GLY A 370 -27.38 -17.24 27.11
N LEU A 371 -28.43 -17.86 26.55
CA LEU A 371 -28.36 -18.67 25.35
C LEU A 371 -28.31 -17.78 24.10
N TYR A 372 -27.44 -18.13 23.16
CA TYR A 372 -27.32 -17.38 21.87
C TYR A 372 -28.41 -17.82 20.88
N ASN A 373 -29.09 -16.85 20.30
CA ASN A 373 -30.14 -17.10 19.31
C ASN A 373 -29.56 -17.56 17.97
N GLY A 374 -30.20 -18.57 17.37
CA GLY A 374 -29.93 -19.08 16.01
C GLY A 374 -31.15 -19.04 15.10
N ALA A 375 -32.31 -18.63 15.61
CA ALA A 375 -33.57 -18.54 14.87
C ALA A 375 -33.74 -17.19 14.13
N ASN A 376 -34.92 -16.98 13.55
CA ASN A 376 -35.42 -15.70 13.05
C ASN A 376 -34.45 -14.99 12.08
N GLY A 377 -34.04 -15.68 10.99
CA GLY A 377 -33.20 -15.10 9.97
C GLY A 377 -31.68 -15.29 10.17
N LEU A 378 -31.25 -15.80 11.34
CA LEU A 378 -29.83 -16.17 11.56
C LEU A 378 -29.46 -17.50 10.90
N MET A 379 -30.42 -18.29 10.43
CA MET A 379 -30.19 -19.58 9.78
C MET A 379 -29.23 -20.49 10.58
N GLY A 380 -29.41 -20.54 11.90
CA GLY A 380 -28.52 -21.23 12.82
C GLY A 380 -27.24 -20.46 13.20
N ASN A 381 -26.85 -19.43 12.49
CA ASN A 381 -25.57 -18.76 12.62
C ASN A 381 -25.68 -17.46 13.42
N ASN A 382 -25.12 -17.43 14.63
CA ASN A 382 -25.01 -16.22 15.43
C ASN A 382 -23.61 -15.59 15.22
N PRO A 383 -23.52 -14.36 14.69
CA PRO A 383 -22.22 -13.77 14.34
C PRO A 383 -21.34 -13.49 15.56
N VAL A 384 -21.94 -13.11 16.69
CA VAL A 384 -21.22 -12.79 17.92
C VAL A 384 -20.65 -14.07 18.55
N LEU A 385 -21.45 -15.13 18.61
CA LEU A 385 -21.01 -16.43 19.13
C LEU A 385 -19.90 -17.02 18.24
N LEU A 386 -20.07 -16.94 16.90
CA LEU A 386 -19.07 -17.43 15.95
C LEU A 386 -17.74 -16.66 16.05
N LEU A 387 -17.75 -15.36 16.29
CA LEU A 387 -16.52 -14.60 16.53
C LEU A 387 -15.80 -15.06 17.82
N ARG A 388 -16.55 -15.38 18.87
CA ARG A 388 -15.99 -15.73 20.19
C ARG A 388 -15.56 -17.20 20.26
N GLU A 389 -16.40 -18.10 19.77
CA GLU A 389 -16.27 -19.54 20.00
C GLU A 389 -16.15 -20.37 18.72
N GLY A 390 -16.36 -19.74 17.54
CA GLY A 390 -16.35 -20.42 16.25
C GLY A 390 -14.98 -20.92 15.78
N GLY A 391 -13.92 -20.70 16.57
CA GLY A 391 -12.58 -21.17 16.27
C GLY A 391 -11.56 -20.04 16.09
N ILE A 392 -10.38 -20.40 15.55
CA ILE A 392 -9.27 -19.46 15.41
C ILE A 392 -8.42 -19.77 14.18
N VAL A 393 -8.00 -18.73 13.50
CA VAL A 393 -6.96 -18.77 12.47
C VAL A 393 -5.69 -18.18 13.05
N LYS A 394 -4.61 -18.97 13.12
CA LYS A 394 -3.28 -18.51 13.55
C LYS A 394 -2.35 -18.54 12.35
N ASN A 395 -1.86 -17.38 11.93
CA ASN A 395 -0.83 -17.24 10.89
C ASN A 395 0.51 -16.90 11.54
N ASN A 396 1.46 -17.81 11.51
CA ASN A 396 2.83 -17.55 11.94
C ASN A 396 3.74 -17.41 10.73
N VAL A 397 4.46 -16.29 10.62
CA VAL A 397 5.40 -16.03 9.53
C VAL A 397 6.77 -15.70 10.11
N ILE A 398 7.74 -16.55 9.83
CA ILE A 398 9.15 -16.34 10.17
C ILE A 398 9.88 -15.97 8.90
N ARG A 399 10.65 -14.88 8.95
CA ARG A 399 11.50 -14.41 7.86
C ARG A 399 12.93 -14.29 8.36
N ALA A 400 13.87 -14.85 7.62
CA ALA A 400 15.30 -14.69 7.84
C ALA A 400 15.97 -14.27 6.53
N THR A 401 16.65 -13.14 6.55
CA THR A 401 17.38 -12.56 5.42
C THR A 401 18.80 -12.27 5.87
N MET A 402 19.78 -12.70 5.08
CA MET A 402 21.19 -12.35 5.27
C MET A 402 21.72 -11.75 3.96
N ALA A 403 22.49 -10.70 4.07
CA ALA A 403 23.22 -10.14 2.93
C ALA A 403 24.71 -10.02 3.31
N MET A 404 25.56 -10.58 2.51
CA MET A 404 27.02 -10.46 2.66
C MET A 404 27.60 -9.92 1.38
N ALA A 405 28.28 -8.78 1.46
CA ALA A 405 28.96 -8.17 0.35
C ALA A 405 30.45 -7.96 0.67
N LEU A 406 31.31 -8.38 -0.25
CA LEU A 406 32.74 -8.13 -0.21
C LEU A 406 33.12 -7.15 -1.32
N THR A 407 33.78 -6.07 -1.00
CA THR A 407 34.24 -5.06 -1.96
C THR A 407 35.77 -4.94 -1.90
N TYR A 408 36.41 -5.25 -3.04
CA TYR A 408 37.85 -5.12 -3.19
C TYR A 408 38.20 -3.90 -4.06
N LYS A 409 39.05 -3.02 -3.54
CA LYS A 409 39.58 -1.84 -4.24
C LYS A 409 40.82 -2.23 -5.02
N ILE A 410 40.69 -2.33 -6.37
CA ILE A 410 41.77 -2.71 -7.27
C ILE A 410 42.77 -1.55 -7.39
N LEU A 411 42.21 -0.37 -7.72
CA LEU A 411 42.92 0.90 -7.85
C LEU A 411 42.01 2.02 -7.31
N ASP A 412 42.56 3.24 -7.19
CA ASP A 412 41.74 4.41 -6.87
C ASP A 412 40.69 4.61 -7.98
N GLY A 413 39.43 4.67 -7.57
CA GLY A 413 38.27 4.76 -8.45
C GLY A 413 37.82 3.42 -9.06
N TRP A 414 38.54 2.29 -8.89
CA TRP A 414 38.14 0.99 -9.42
C TRP A 414 37.94 -0.05 -8.32
N ASN A 415 36.72 -0.53 -8.20
CA ASN A 415 36.36 -1.58 -7.24
C ASN A 415 35.56 -2.71 -7.90
N VAL A 416 35.66 -3.88 -7.29
CA VAL A 416 34.85 -5.06 -7.61
C VAL A 416 34.15 -5.50 -6.34
N SER A 417 32.89 -5.81 -6.42
CA SER A 417 32.09 -6.33 -5.30
C SER A 417 31.35 -7.59 -5.68
N VAL A 418 31.25 -8.50 -4.73
CA VAL A 418 30.41 -9.71 -4.81
C VAL A 418 29.49 -9.73 -3.61
N GLN A 419 28.21 -9.92 -3.87
CA GLN A 419 27.18 -10.03 -2.84
C GLN A 419 26.43 -11.35 -2.98
N ALA A 420 26.14 -11.99 -1.86
CA ALA A 420 25.26 -13.16 -1.74
C ALA A 420 24.15 -12.87 -0.73
N THR A 421 22.92 -13.19 -1.11
CA THR A 421 21.74 -12.91 -0.29
C THR A 421 20.79 -14.10 -0.27
N PRO A 422 20.96 -15.03 0.69
CA PRO A 422 19.94 -16.01 1.01
C PRO A 422 18.80 -15.37 1.81
N ARG A 423 17.58 -15.75 1.46
CA ARG A 423 16.36 -15.37 2.17
C ARG A 423 15.47 -16.59 2.34
N TYR A 424 15.06 -16.84 3.56
CA TYR A 424 14.18 -17.96 3.89
C TYR A 424 12.93 -17.45 4.61
N ILE A 425 11.76 -17.87 4.14
CA ILE A 425 10.48 -17.50 4.74
C ILE A 425 9.71 -18.80 4.99
N THR A 426 9.18 -18.96 6.21
CA THR A 426 8.15 -19.96 6.50
C THR A 426 6.86 -19.26 6.86
N LYS A 427 5.75 -19.78 6.37
CA LYS A 427 4.41 -19.38 6.75
C LYS A 427 3.63 -20.62 7.16
N ASN A 428 3.23 -20.69 8.42
CA ASN A 428 2.39 -21.75 8.95
C ASN A 428 1.01 -21.17 9.25
N ASN A 429 -0.01 -21.79 8.70
CA ASN A 429 -1.40 -21.42 8.91
C ASN A 429 -2.12 -22.55 9.62
N HIS A 430 -2.65 -22.25 10.80
CA HIS A 430 -3.49 -23.13 11.59
C HIS A 430 -4.91 -22.56 11.54
N ASN A 431 -5.84 -23.22 10.86
CA ASN A 431 -7.22 -22.78 10.73
C ASN A 431 -8.14 -23.82 11.36
N TYR A 432 -8.48 -23.59 12.61
CA TYR A 432 -9.43 -24.39 13.36
C TYR A 432 -10.80 -23.73 13.36
N LYS A 433 -11.79 -24.43 12.84
CA LYS A 433 -13.19 -24.05 12.85
C LYS A 433 -13.95 -24.94 13.82
N ASN A 434 -14.67 -24.33 14.73
CA ASN A 434 -15.47 -25.00 15.71
C ASN A 434 -16.96 -25.05 15.32
N SER A 435 -17.63 -26.13 15.72
CA SER A 435 -19.09 -26.25 15.62
C SER A 435 -19.67 -25.81 16.97
N VAL A 436 -20.42 -24.72 16.99
CA VAL A 436 -21.07 -24.22 18.18
C VAL A 436 -22.58 -24.41 18.10
N THR A 437 -23.28 -24.32 19.24
CA THR A 437 -24.73 -24.51 19.31
C THR A 437 -25.41 -23.21 19.62
N THR A 438 -26.43 -22.88 18.85
CA THR A 438 -27.37 -21.77 19.06
C THR A 438 -28.76 -22.32 19.32
N TYR A 439 -29.65 -21.49 19.82
CA TYR A 439 -30.97 -21.90 20.27
C TYR A 439 -32.08 -21.06 19.61
N GLY A 440 -33.29 -21.60 19.51
CA GLY A 440 -34.43 -20.93 18.92
C GLY A 440 -35.32 -20.21 19.96
N ASP A 441 -35.11 -20.48 21.19
CA ASP A 441 -35.95 -20.02 22.31
C ASP A 441 -35.13 -19.86 23.59
N PRO A 442 -35.59 -19.04 24.59
CA PRO A 442 -34.89 -18.81 25.82
C PRO A 442 -34.76 -20.06 26.70
N GLU A 443 -35.64 -21.04 26.56
CA GLU A 443 -35.62 -22.31 27.28
C GLU A 443 -34.64 -23.32 26.70
N GLY A 444 -34.11 -23.06 25.50
CA GLY A 444 -33.18 -23.97 24.83
C GLY A 444 -33.81 -25.26 24.29
N THR A 445 -35.13 -25.24 24.03
CA THR A 445 -35.86 -26.42 23.53
C THR A 445 -35.55 -26.75 22.10
N THR A 446 -35.29 -25.70 21.31
CA THR A 446 -34.86 -25.82 19.89
C THR A 446 -33.38 -25.43 19.75
N SER A 447 -32.60 -26.29 19.13
CA SER A 447 -31.15 -25.99 18.93
C SER A 447 -30.72 -26.13 17.48
N PHE A 448 -29.73 -25.34 17.08
CA PHE A 448 -29.12 -25.32 15.75
C PHE A 448 -27.60 -25.48 15.86
N LYS A 449 -26.97 -26.05 14.84
CA LYS A 449 -25.53 -25.96 14.66
C LYS A 449 -25.18 -24.64 13.99
N SER A 450 -24.24 -23.92 14.57
CA SER A 450 -23.75 -22.63 14.05
C SER A 450 -22.31 -22.79 13.55
N GLY A 451 -21.99 -22.18 12.44
CA GLY A 451 -20.73 -22.34 11.75
C GLY A 451 -20.65 -23.62 10.93
N GLU A 452 -19.73 -24.48 11.26
CA GLU A 452 -19.56 -25.78 10.59
C GLU A 452 -20.45 -26.85 11.24
N THR A 453 -20.93 -27.81 10.44
CA THR A 453 -21.66 -28.98 10.98
C THR A 453 -20.77 -29.79 11.92
N TYR A 454 -19.50 -29.95 11.54
CA TYR A 454 -18.45 -30.59 12.33
C TYR A 454 -17.27 -29.63 12.48
N ASN A 455 -16.65 -29.64 13.64
CA ASN A 455 -15.40 -28.94 13.81
C ASN A 455 -14.33 -29.51 12.87
N SER A 456 -13.46 -28.64 12.38
CA SER A 456 -12.47 -28.98 11.37
C SER A 456 -11.15 -28.22 11.59
N LEU A 457 -10.05 -28.83 11.19
CA LEU A 457 -8.73 -28.23 11.20
C LEU A 457 -8.07 -28.36 9.84
N THR A 458 -7.56 -27.23 9.37
CA THR A 458 -6.64 -27.18 8.22
C THR A 458 -5.30 -26.65 8.70
N GLU A 459 -4.27 -27.44 8.54
CA GLU A 459 -2.87 -27.05 8.69
C GLU A 459 -2.26 -26.81 7.32
N SER A 460 -1.59 -25.66 7.13
CA SER A 460 -0.86 -25.38 5.89
C SER A 460 0.52 -24.82 6.21
N ALA A 461 1.53 -25.38 5.57
CA ALA A 461 2.91 -24.95 5.69
C ALA A 461 3.45 -24.54 4.32
N TYR A 462 3.97 -23.34 4.26
CA TYR A 462 4.64 -22.78 3.07
C TYR A 462 6.08 -22.50 3.44
N SER A 463 7.01 -22.84 2.57
CA SER A 463 8.41 -22.46 2.68
C SER A 463 8.90 -21.85 1.36
N TYR A 464 9.55 -20.71 1.48
CA TYR A 464 10.09 -19.96 0.35
C TYR A 464 11.59 -19.82 0.55
N PHE A 465 12.37 -20.20 -0.44
CA PHE A 465 13.80 -19.97 -0.47
C PHE A 465 14.17 -19.14 -1.67
N TYR A 466 14.73 -17.98 -1.42
CA TYR A 466 15.21 -17.06 -2.43
C TYR A 466 16.72 -16.91 -2.27
N TRP A 467 17.43 -17.05 -3.36
CA TRP A 467 18.87 -16.85 -3.42
C TRP A 467 19.20 -15.83 -4.49
N ASN A 468 19.97 -14.81 -4.12
CA ASN A 468 20.48 -13.81 -5.06
C ASN A 468 22.00 -13.72 -4.92
N THR A 469 22.71 -13.88 -6.02
CA THR A 469 24.15 -13.61 -6.11
C THR A 469 24.39 -12.54 -7.15
N GLN A 470 25.20 -11.55 -6.81
CA GLN A 470 25.50 -10.40 -7.64
C GLN A 470 26.99 -10.13 -7.65
N ALA A 471 27.57 -9.87 -8.84
CA ALA A 471 28.95 -9.42 -9.01
C ALA A 471 28.96 -8.11 -9.80
N LEU A 472 29.63 -7.10 -9.27
CA LEU A 472 29.68 -5.75 -9.84
C LEU A 472 31.13 -5.28 -9.97
N THR A 473 31.44 -4.54 -11.02
CA THR A 473 32.65 -3.74 -11.13
C THR A 473 32.29 -2.29 -11.39
N ASN A 474 32.92 -1.38 -10.68
CA ASN A 474 32.71 0.06 -10.82
C ASN A 474 34.05 0.72 -11.06
N TYR A 475 34.13 1.58 -12.07
CA TYR A 475 35.26 2.46 -12.33
C TYR A 475 34.79 3.90 -12.44
N GLU A 476 35.35 4.78 -11.65
CA GLU A 476 35.05 6.21 -11.70
C GLU A 476 36.34 7.04 -11.79
N LYS A 477 36.32 8.09 -12.57
CA LYS A 477 37.46 8.99 -12.76
C LYS A 477 37.01 10.40 -13.07
N GLN A 478 37.65 11.36 -12.39
CA GLN A 478 37.57 12.78 -12.71
C GLN A 478 38.79 13.14 -13.56
N LEU A 479 38.55 13.74 -14.70
CA LEU A 479 39.58 14.27 -15.64
C LEU A 479 39.21 15.73 -15.89
N ASP A 480 39.86 16.63 -15.17
CA ASP A 480 39.55 18.07 -15.15
C ASP A 480 38.02 18.31 -14.94
N ASP A 481 37.38 18.86 -15.94
CA ASP A 481 35.95 19.16 -15.98
C ASP A 481 35.06 17.94 -16.32
N HIS A 482 35.63 16.78 -16.67
CA HIS A 482 34.96 15.59 -17.13
C HIS A 482 34.93 14.53 -16.01
N TYR A 483 33.74 14.06 -15.66
CA TYR A 483 33.57 12.94 -14.74
C TYR A 483 32.93 11.76 -15.48
N PHE A 484 33.56 10.60 -15.35
CA PHE A 484 33.07 9.34 -15.91
C PHE A 484 32.88 8.31 -14.81
N LYS A 485 31.78 7.59 -14.88
CA LYS A 485 31.55 6.41 -14.06
C LYS A 485 30.99 5.30 -14.91
N VAL A 486 31.65 4.16 -14.91
CA VAL A 486 31.22 2.96 -15.64
C VAL A 486 30.99 1.86 -14.64
N MET A 487 29.89 1.15 -14.80
CA MET A 487 29.54 -0.03 -14.02
C MET A 487 29.18 -1.17 -14.97
N ALA A 488 29.64 -2.36 -14.66
CA ALA A 488 29.18 -3.59 -15.27
C ALA A 488 28.88 -4.63 -14.19
N GLY A 489 27.89 -5.47 -14.42
CA GLY A 489 27.47 -6.45 -13.43
C GLY A 489 26.75 -7.65 -14.00
N MET A 490 26.73 -8.69 -13.20
CA MET A 490 25.91 -9.88 -13.41
C MET A 490 25.13 -10.23 -12.14
N GLU A 491 23.98 -10.83 -12.32
CA GLU A 491 23.09 -11.23 -11.24
C GLU A 491 22.45 -12.57 -11.56
N CYS A 492 22.40 -13.46 -10.59
CA CYS A 492 21.70 -14.73 -10.66
C CYS A 492 20.72 -14.82 -9.49
N GLN A 493 19.45 -15.05 -9.83
CA GLN A 493 18.35 -15.19 -8.86
C GLN A 493 17.72 -16.56 -9.02
N THR A 494 17.46 -17.23 -7.91
CA THR A 494 16.66 -18.46 -7.88
C THR A 494 15.61 -18.37 -6.77
N TYR A 495 14.49 -18.98 -7.02
CA TYR A 495 13.36 -19.02 -6.10
C TYR A 495 12.77 -20.42 -6.08
N THR A 496 12.52 -20.92 -4.89
CA THR A 496 11.84 -22.20 -4.66
C THR A 496 10.73 -21.98 -3.66
N GLU A 497 9.56 -22.48 -3.96
CA GLU A 497 8.37 -22.47 -3.10
C GLU A 497 7.90 -23.89 -2.90
N LYS A 498 7.67 -24.28 -1.64
CA LYS A 498 7.07 -25.57 -1.27
C LYS A 498 5.83 -25.31 -0.44
N THR A 499 4.79 -26.07 -0.75
CA THR A 499 3.52 -26.02 -0.03
C THR A 499 3.15 -27.41 0.46
N LEU A 500 2.57 -27.48 1.65
CA LEU A 500 1.99 -28.69 2.23
C LEU A 500 0.73 -28.30 2.99
N SER A 501 -0.34 -29.08 2.84
CA SER A 501 -1.56 -28.90 3.62
C SER A 501 -2.11 -30.23 4.10
N ALA A 502 -2.76 -30.22 5.26
CA ALA A 502 -3.49 -31.34 5.81
C ALA A 502 -4.80 -30.88 6.40
N TYR A 503 -5.85 -31.67 6.23
CA TYR A 503 -7.19 -31.39 6.73
C TYR A 503 -7.77 -32.60 7.41
N ARG A 504 -8.42 -32.40 8.56
CA ARG A 504 -9.30 -33.35 9.23
C ARG A 504 -10.52 -32.63 9.82
N GLN A 505 -11.55 -33.41 10.11
CA GLN A 505 -12.76 -32.94 10.77
C GLN A 505 -13.21 -33.93 11.87
N VAL A 506 -14.24 -33.55 12.61
CA VAL A 506 -14.81 -34.36 13.71
C VAL A 506 -13.78 -34.59 14.83
N PHE A 507 -13.51 -33.52 15.58
CA PHE A 507 -12.66 -33.58 16.77
C PHE A 507 -13.53 -33.84 18.00
N ASN A 508 -13.33 -35.03 18.62
CA ASN A 508 -14.08 -35.39 19.84
C ASN A 508 -13.67 -34.55 21.06
N PHE A 509 -12.48 -33.96 21.01
CA PHE A 509 -11.95 -33.05 22.03
C PHE A 509 -11.65 -31.70 21.41
N PRO A 510 -12.63 -30.75 21.36
CA PRO A 510 -12.46 -29.47 20.68
C PRO A 510 -11.30 -28.61 21.23
N GLN A 511 -10.87 -28.83 22.47
CA GLN A 511 -9.75 -28.12 23.09
C GLN A 511 -8.38 -28.62 22.61
N TYR A 512 -8.33 -29.79 21.94
CA TYR A 512 -7.12 -30.39 21.41
C TYR A 512 -7.10 -30.24 19.88
N ASP A 513 -6.71 -29.05 19.43
CA ASP A 513 -6.66 -28.64 18.03
C ASP A 513 -5.41 -29.15 17.29
N GLN A 514 -5.14 -30.45 17.37
CA GLN A 514 -4.03 -31.09 16.66
C GLN A 514 -4.56 -32.03 15.57
N ILE A 515 -3.89 -32.06 14.41
CA ILE A 515 -4.39 -32.74 13.20
C ILE A 515 -4.66 -34.23 13.43
N ASP A 516 -3.90 -34.90 14.29
CA ASP A 516 -4.02 -36.31 14.58
C ASP A 516 -5.24 -36.72 15.45
N ALA A 517 -5.83 -35.72 16.17
CA ALA A 517 -7.02 -35.89 16.97
C ALA A 517 -8.34 -35.89 16.17
N GLY A 518 -8.30 -35.40 14.92
CA GLY A 518 -9.46 -35.44 14.02
C GLY A 518 -9.70 -36.82 13.43
N ASN A 519 -10.97 -37.10 13.03
CA ASN A 519 -11.33 -38.37 12.41
C ASN A 519 -10.53 -38.57 11.10
N ILE A 520 -10.23 -39.82 10.80
CA ILE A 520 -9.57 -40.25 9.56
C ILE A 520 -10.52 -40.29 8.36
N GLU A 521 -11.84 -40.34 8.60
CA GLU A 521 -12.83 -40.19 7.57
C GLU A 521 -12.80 -38.73 7.06
N ASN A 522 -12.87 -38.57 5.73
CA ASN A 522 -12.81 -37.24 5.07
C ASN A 522 -11.50 -36.47 5.29
N MET A 523 -10.41 -37.13 5.61
CA MET A 523 -9.10 -36.49 5.63
C MET A 523 -8.69 -36.06 4.22
N ASN A 524 -7.99 -34.95 4.12
CA ASN A 524 -7.44 -34.45 2.87
C ASN A 524 -6.01 -33.93 3.09
N ASN A 525 -5.19 -34.05 2.05
CA ASN A 525 -3.86 -33.48 2.03
C ASN A 525 -3.53 -32.95 0.63
N GLY A 526 -2.59 -32.04 0.55
CA GLY A 526 -2.11 -31.49 -0.70
C GLY A 526 -0.72 -30.90 -0.55
N GLY A 527 -0.02 -30.75 -1.67
CA GLY A 527 1.29 -30.11 -1.67
C GLY A 527 1.82 -29.89 -3.07
N GLY A 528 2.85 -29.06 -3.18
CA GLY A 528 3.50 -28.78 -4.45
C GLY A 528 4.84 -28.09 -4.26
N GLU A 529 5.63 -28.08 -5.31
CA GLU A 529 6.90 -27.38 -5.38
C GLU A 529 6.99 -26.62 -6.70
N TYR A 530 7.40 -25.33 -6.63
CA TYR A 530 7.54 -24.44 -7.76
C TYR A 530 8.90 -23.76 -7.74
N GLN A 531 9.49 -23.55 -8.92
CA GLN A 531 10.80 -22.92 -9.03
C GLN A 531 10.84 -21.99 -10.22
N TRP A 532 11.65 -20.92 -10.10
CA TRP A 532 12.05 -20.10 -11.23
C TRP A 532 13.47 -19.56 -11.02
N ALA A 533 14.11 -19.17 -12.10
CA ALA A 533 15.43 -18.54 -12.11
C ALA A 533 15.52 -17.41 -13.13
N ILE A 534 16.34 -16.42 -12.81
CA ILE A 534 16.70 -15.33 -13.72
C ILE A 534 18.23 -15.18 -13.70
N ASN A 535 18.82 -15.06 -14.89
CA ASN A 535 20.20 -14.64 -15.09
C ASN A 535 20.24 -13.31 -15.81
N SER A 536 21.00 -12.36 -15.30
CA SER A 536 21.02 -10.99 -15.79
C SER A 536 22.44 -10.49 -15.99
N PHE A 537 22.63 -9.69 -17.05
CA PHE A 537 23.85 -8.93 -17.32
C PHE A 537 23.49 -7.48 -17.57
N PHE A 538 24.23 -6.55 -16.99
CA PHE A 538 23.92 -5.14 -17.11
C PHE A 538 25.14 -4.23 -17.07
N GLY A 539 24.99 -3.06 -17.68
CA GLY A 539 26.02 -2.03 -17.69
C GLY A 539 25.40 -0.64 -17.60
N ARG A 540 26.14 0.27 -17.01
CA ARG A 540 25.79 1.69 -16.87
C ARG A 540 26.97 2.55 -17.20
N LEU A 541 26.74 3.63 -17.91
CA LEU A 541 27.67 4.73 -18.17
C LEU A 541 27.04 6.02 -17.64
N ASN A 542 27.71 6.68 -16.71
CA ASN A 542 27.39 8.06 -16.31
C ASN A 542 28.52 8.98 -16.80
N TYR A 543 28.13 10.08 -17.41
CA TYR A 543 29.04 11.14 -17.82
C TYR A 543 28.52 12.50 -17.33
N ASN A 544 29.44 13.30 -16.82
CA ASN A 544 29.14 14.63 -16.31
C ASN A 544 30.22 15.60 -16.78
N TYR A 545 29.81 16.71 -17.40
CA TYR A 545 30.71 17.79 -17.80
C TYR A 545 30.42 19.05 -16.98
N LYS A 546 31.38 19.48 -16.19
CA LYS A 546 31.32 20.66 -15.31
C LYS A 546 30.12 20.69 -14.34
N GLU A 547 29.60 19.52 -13.98
CA GLU A 547 28.31 19.40 -13.27
C GLU A 547 27.14 20.14 -13.94
N ARG A 548 27.24 20.46 -15.24
CA ARG A 548 26.20 21.16 -16.03
C ARG A 548 25.43 20.22 -16.91
N TYR A 549 26.13 19.38 -17.64
CA TYR A 549 25.55 18.44 -18.61
C TYR A 549 25.74 17.02 -18.07
N LEU A 550 24.65 16.36 -17.78
CA LEU A 550 24.61 15.03 -17.18
C LEU A 550 24.00 14.08 -18.20
N VAL A 551 24.63 12.96 -18.46
CA VAL A 551 24.13 11.91 -19.35
C VAL A 551 24.29 10.56 -18.68
N GLU A 552 23.28 9.73 -18.75
CA GLU A 552 23.32 8.35 -18.28
C GLU A 552 22.77 7.41 -19.36
N ALA A 553 23.46 6.31 -19.60
CA ALA A 553 23.03 5.23 -20.45
C ALA A 553 23.11 3.90 -19.70
N ASN A 554 22.04 3.12 -19.76
CA ASN A 554 21.98 1.79 -19.17
C ASN A 554 21.55 0.78 -20.22
N ILE A 555 22.10 -0.41 -20.11
CA ILE A 555 21.65 -1.58 -20.84
C ILE A 555 21.58 -2.76 -19.89
N ARG A 556 20.50 -3.52 -19.97
CA ARG A 556 20.34 -4.75 -19.20
C ARG A 556 19.72 -5.83 -20.09
N THR A 557 20.15 -7.05 -19.89
CA THR A 557 19.54 -8.24 -20.48
C THR A 557 19.22 -9.22 -19.37
N ASP A 558 17.97 -9.70 -19.34
CA ASP A 558 17.47 -10.67 -18.35
C ASP A 558 17.00 -11.93 -19.07
N GLY A 559 17.43 -13.09 -18.61
CA GLY A 559 17.02 -14.39 -19.10
C GLY A 559 16.19 -15.13 -18.06
N SER A 560 14.90 -15.41 -18.36
CA SER A 560 13.95 -16.05 -17.46
C SER A 560 13.69 -17.50 -17.80
N SER A 561 13.65 -18.37 -16.79
CA SER A 561 13.23 -19.77 -16.94
C SER A 561 11.75 -19.97 -17.27
N ARG A 562 10.92 -18.92 -17.14
CA ARG A 562 9.47 -18.96 -17.46
C ARG A 562 9.20 -19.00 -18.97
N PHE A 563 10.12 -18.56 -19.77
CA PHE A 563 9.99 -18.50 -21.23
C PHE A 563 10.74 -19.64 -21.93
N ALA A 564 10.24 -20.06 -23.08
CA ALA A 564 10.85 -21.12 -23.88
C ALA A 564 12.20 -20.71 -24.46
N GLU A 565 13.00 -21.67 -24.86
CA GLU A 565 14.28 -21.44 -25.55
C GLU A 565 14.04 -20.56 -26.80
N GLY A 566 14.89 -19.56 -26.99
CA GLY A 566 14.73 -18.53 -28.02
C GLY A 566 14.04 -17.25 -27.55
N ASN A 567 13.12 -17.34 -26.57
CA ASN A 567 12.36 -16.20 -26.02
C ASN A 567 12.76 -15.81 -24.58
N ARG A 568 13.76 -16.51 -24.00
CA ARG A 568 14.18 -16.32 -22.61
C ARG A 568 14.75 -14.94 -22.32
N TYR A 569 15.55 -14.42 -23.26
CA TYR A 569 16.30 -13.18 -23.03
C TYR A 569 15.57 -11.96 -23.58
N GLY A 570 15.33 -10.98 -22.69
CA GLY A 570 14.85 -9.65 -23.03
C GLY A 570 15.98 -8.63 -22.90
N VAL A 571 16.03 -7.61 -23.79
CA VAL A 571 17.00 -6.52 -23.74
C VAL A 571 16.31 -5.20 -23.44
N PHE A 572 16.79 -4.50 -22.44
CA PHE A 572 16.14 -3.32 -21.84
C PHE A 572 17.12 -2.13 -21.79
N PRO A 573 17.20 -1.32 -22.86
CA PRO A 573 18.02 -0.10 -22.90
C PRO A 573 17.29 1.07 -22.25
N SER A 574 18.05 2.00 -21.65
CA SER A 574 17.53 3.28 -21.19
C SER A 574 18.58 4.39 -21.27
N PHE A 575 18.10 5.63 -21.44
CA PHE A 575 18.92 6.82 -21.57
C PHE A 575 18.27 7.96 -20.76
N SER A 576 19.11 8.79 -20.16
CA SER A 576 18.66 10.06 -19.59
C SER A 576 19.70 11.14 -19.77
N ALA A 577 19.23 12.37 -19.86
CA ALA A 577 20.06 13.57 -19.93
C ALA A 577 19.49 14.64 -19.01
N ALA A 578 20.36 15.43 -18.41
CA ALA A 578 19.96 16.61 -17.67
C ALA A 578 20.90 17.78 -17.94
N TRP A 579 20.31 18.98 -17.90
CA TRP A 579 21.03 20.23 -18.06
C TRP A 579 20.77 21.10 -16.83
N ARG A 580 21.82 21.39 -16.07
CA ARG A 580 21.79 22.29 -14.92
C ARG A 580 22.03 23.73 -15.42
N ILE A 581 20.95 24.40 -15.80
CA ILE A 581 20.95 25.76 -16.34
C ILE A 581 21.52 26.73 -15.30
N SER A 582 21.25 26.53 -14.01
CA SER A 582 21.76 27.37 -12.92
C SER A 582 23.28 27.44 -12.85
N GLU A 583 23.99 26.45 -13.42
CA GLU A 583 25.47 26.43 -13.44
C GLU A 583 26.07 27.17 -14.66
N GLU A 584 25.24 27.63 -15.57
CA GLU A 584 25.71 28.36 -16.75
C GLU A 584 26.15 29.80 -16.37
N PRO A 585 27.18 30.35 -17.07
CA PRO A 585 27.70 31.67 -16.78
C PRO A 585 26.65 32.80 -16.86
N PHE A 586 25.66 32.67 -17.76
CA PHE A 586 24.59 33.66 -17.91
C PHE A 586 23.63 33.73 -16.74
N MET A 587 23.63 32.70 -15.86
CA MET A 587 22.78 32.63 -14.66
C MET A 587 23.49 33.21 -13.42
N GLU A 588 24.76 33.56 -13.50
CA GLU A 588 25.56 34.01 -12.35
C GLU A 588 24.96 35.22 -11.64
N SER A 589 24.32 36.13 -12.38
CA SER A 589 23.70 37.34 -11.83
C SER A 589 22.45 37.08 -10.99
N ILE A 590 21.83 35.90 -11.09
CA ILE A 590 20.59 35.55 -10.35
C ILE A 590 20.78 34.34 -9.44
N ARG A 591 22.01 33.84 -9.25
CA ARG A 591 22.31 32.69 -8.37
C ARG A 591 21.85 32.89 -6.93
N ASP A 592 21.85 34.11 -6.44
CA ASP A 592 21.33 34.45 -5.09
C ASP A 592 19.83 34.16 -4.93
N ARG A 593 19.09 34.05 -6.04
CA ARG A 593 17.64 33.82 -6.07
C ARG A 593 17.29 32.43 -6.59
N VAL A 594 18.06 31.91 -7.57
CA VAL A 594 17.86 30.63 -8.20
C VAL A 594 19.03 29.73 -7.85
N ASP A 595 18.89 28.93 -6.80
CA ASP A 595 19.92 28.04 -6.30
C ASP A 595 20.17 26.85 -7.24
N ASN A 596 19.11 26.33 -7.89
CA ASN A 596 19.19 25.25 -8.87
C ASN A 596 18.06 25.38 -9.88
N LEU A 597 18.38 25.27 -11.14
CA LEU A 597 17.43 25.09 -12.23
C LEU A 597 17.98 24.00 -13.14
N LYS A 598 17.27 22.86 -13.18
CA LYS A 598 17.68 21.67 -13.93
C LYS A 598 16.52 21.17 -14.79
N LEU A 599 16.77 20.94 -16.07
CA LEU A 599 15.87 20.24 -16.98
C LEU A 599 16.33 18.79 -17.10
N ARG A 600 15.38 17.88 -17.16
CA ARG A 600 15.61 16.43 -17.27
C ARG A 600 14.78 15.83 -18.39
N ALA A 601 15.35 14.85 -19.08
CA ALA A 601 14.64 14.02 -20.04
C ALA A 601 15.13 12.58 -19.93
N SER A 602 14.21 11.62 -19.91
CA SER A 602 14.55 10.21 -19.91
C SER A 602 13.64 9.38 -20.82
N TRP A 603 14.20 8.31 -21.36
CA TRP A 603 13.53 7.30 -22.13
C TRP A 603 14.13 5.93 -21.84
N GLY A 604 13.27 4.90 -21.82
CA GLY A 604 13.79 3.55 -21.67
C GLY A 604 12.72 2.48 -21.73
N LYS A 605 13.19 1.24 -21.85
CA LYS A 605 12.36 0.03 -21.81
C LYS A 605 12.67 -0.79 -20.57
N LEU A 606 11.63 -1.39 -20.00
CA LEU A 606 11.68 -2.31 -18.87
C LEU A 606 10.86 -3.55 -19.23
N GLY A 607 11.28 -4.72 -18.74
CA GLY A 607 10.56 -5.97 -18.92
C GLY A 607 9.69 -6.32 -17.70
N ASN A 608 8.71 -7.19 -17.89
CA ASN A 608 7.98 -7.86 -16.83
C ASN A 608 7.74 -9.32 -17.24
N GLN A 609 8.02 -10.24 -16.33
CA GLN A 609 7.77 -11.68 -16.51
C GLN A 609 6.62 -12.19 -15.65
N ASN A 610 6.00 -11.32 -14.82
CA ASN A 610 5.04 -11.77 -13.81
C ASN A 610 3.70 -12.09 -14.44
N ILE A 611 3.29 -13.34 -14.34
CA ILE A 611 2.01 -13.91 -14.80
C ILE A 611 1.32 -14.63 -13.63
N GLY A 612 1.38 -14.01 -12.45
CA GLY A 612 0.83 -14.59 -11.23
C GLY A 612 1.49 -15.92 -10.85
N SER A 613 0.70 -16.87 -10.42
CA SER A 613 1.13 -18.20 -10.00
C SER A 613 1.52 -19.16 -11.14
N SER A 614 1.50 -18.71 -12.41
CA SER A 614 1.91 -19.55 -13.53
C SER A 614 3.41 -19.55 -13.70
N TYR A 615 4.08 -20.57 -13.23
CA TYR A 615 5.56 -20.71 -13.31
C TYR A 615 6.03 -21.34 -14.62
N TYR A 616 5.18 -22.11 -15.32
CA TYR A 616 5.51 -22.90 -16.50
C TYR A 616 4.51 -22.68 -17.65
N PRO A 617 4.26 -21.44 -18.08
CA PRO A 617 3.21 -21.12 -19.05
C PRO A 617 3.51 -21.63 -20.47
N THR A 618 4.77 -21.96 -20.74
CA THR A 618 5.25 -22.43 -22.03
C THR A 618 5.31 -23.97 -22.13
N THR A 619 5.03 -24.67 -21.02
CA THR A 619 5.07 -26.12 -20.93
C THR A 619 3.67 -26.67 -20.73
N GLN A 620 3.33 -27.70 -21.47
CA GLN A 620 2.04 -28.37 -21.32
C GLN A 620 1.99 -29.11 -19.98
N GLN A 621 1.01 -28.77 -19.15
CA GLN A 621 0.87 -29.31 -17.80
C GLN A 621 -0.24 -30.34 -17.77
N LEU A 622 -0.02 -31.39 -16.96
CA LEU A 622 -1.00 -32.41 -16.64
C LEU A 622 -1.71 -32.00 -15.34
N SER A 623 -3.03 -31.91 -15.39
CA SER A 623 -3.87 -31.80 -14.19
C SER A 623 -4.27 -33.21 -13.75
N THR A 624 -4.10 -33.49 -12.48
CA THR A 624 -4.55 -34.76 -11.87
C THR A 624 -5.98 -34.59 -11.35
N GLY A 625 -6.79 -35.61 -11.48
CA GLY A 625 -8.16 -35.64 -10.98
C GLY A 625 -8.54 -37.07 -10.58
N SER A 626 -9.78 -37.27 -10.23
CA SER A 626 -10.32 -38.60 -9.91
C SER A 626 -11.59 -38.86 -10.72
N ILE A 627 -11.73 -40.09 -11.19
CA ILE A 627 -12.94 -40.55 -11.87
C ILE A 627 -13.45 -41.80 -11.17
N SER A 628 -14.76 -41.90 -11.00
CA SER A 628 -15.41 -43.12 -10.48
C SER A 628 -15.78 -44.05 -11.65
N MET A 629 -15.24 -45.27 -11.59
CA MET A 629 -15.57 -46.31 -12.58
C MET A 629 -15.89 -47.61 -11.83
N GLY A 630 -17.11 -48.14 -12.07
CA GLY A 630 -17.56 -49.40 -11.41
C GLY A 630 -17.60 -49.28 -9.87
N GLY A 631 -17.85 -48.12 -9.30
CA GLY A 631 -17.88 -47.88 -7.85
C GLY A 631 -16.52 -47.64 -7.21
N ASN A 632 -15.42 -47.72 -7.96
CA ASN A 632 -14.07 -47.45 -7.49
C ASN A 632 -13.58 -46.09 -8.00
N LEU A 633 -12.78 -45.41 -7.18
CA LEU A 633 -12.19 -44.11 -7.53
C LEU A 633 -10.78 -44.35 -8.12
N TYR A 634 -10.55 -43.83 -9.32
CA TYR A 634 -9.26 -43.93 -10.03
C TYR A 634 -8.66 -42.52 -10.23
N THR A 635 -7.35 -42.43 -9.99
CA THR A 635 -6.62 -41.22 -10.33
C THR A 635 -6.46 -41.09 -11.83
N THR A 636 -6.79 -39.94 -12.38
CA THR A 636 -6.64 -39.60 -13.79
C THR A 636 -5.69 -38.44 -13.97
N SER A 637 -5.11 -38.33 -15.16
CA SER A 637 -4.29 -37.19 -15.56
C SER A 637 -4.73 -36.75 -16.96
N ALA A 638 -4.94 -35.47 -17.14
CA ALA A 638 -5.36 -34.90 -18.41
C ALA A 638 -4.68 -33.55 -18.65
N VAL A 639 -4.51 -33.20 -19.91
CA VAL A 639 -4.17 -31.85 -20.32
C VAL A 639 -5.45 -30.99 -20.29
N THR A 640 -5.50 -30.01 -19.40
CA THR A 640 -6.69 -29.17 -19.21
C THR A 640 -6.55 -27.74 -19.75
N SER A 641 -5.33 -27.34 -20.11
CA SER A 641 -5.04 -26.01 -20.66
C SER A 641 -3.99 -26.09 -21.77
N LEU A 642 -4.13 -25.21 -22.74
CA LEU A 642 -3.13 -25.05 -23.79
C LEU A 642 -1.89 -24.31 -23.26
N SER A 643 -0.71 -24.66 -23.75
CA SER A 643 0.53 -23.92 -23.52
C SER A 643 0.90 -23.06 -24.73
N ASN A 644 1.71 -22.03 -24.51
CA ASN A 644 2.20 -21.15 -25.55
C ASN A 644 3.73 -21.00 -25.48
N ARG A 645 4.42 -21.59 -26.45
CA ARG A 645 5.90 -21.55 -26.52
C ARG A 645 6.45 -20.24 -27.08
N ASP A 646 5.59 -19.44 -27.75
CA ASP A 646 5.98 -18.14 -28.29
C ASP A 646 5.87 -17.00 -27.29
N LEU A 647 5.48 -17.34 -26.06
CA LEU A 647 5.36 -16.37 -24.97
C LEU A 647 6.71 -15.68 -24.69
N THR A 648 6.68 -14.36 -24.60
CA THR A 648 7.85 -13.53 -24.33
C THR A 648 7.54 -12.44 -23.27
N TRP A 649 8.52 -11.60 -23.01
CA TRP A 649 8.45 -10.53 -22.04
C TRP A 649 7.34 -9.52 -22.34
N GLU A 650 6.55 -9.18 -21.33
CA GLU A 650 5.80 -7.93 -21.32
C GLU A 650 6.78 -6.76 -21.22
N THR A 651 6.59 -5.70 -22.00
CA THR A 651 7.51 -4.56 -22.04
C THR A 651 6.81 -3.24 -21.71
N SER A 652 7.42 -2.46 -20.83
CA SER A 652 7.00 -1.08 -20.54
C SER A 652 7.99 -0.10 -21.12
N THR A 653 7.54 0.79 -22.00
CA THR A 653 8.33 1.91 -22.54
C THR A 653 7.88 3.18 -21.84
N MET A 654 8.84 3.91 -21.26
CA MET A 654 8.59 5.16 -20.57
C MET A 654 9.33 6.31 -21.21
N THR A 655 8.66 7.47 -21.25
CA THR A 655 9.26 8.77 -21.57
C THR A 655 8.90 9.73 -20.44
N ASP A 656 9.88 10.47 -19.97
CA ASP A 656 9.73 11.43 -18.86
C ASP A 656 10.44 12.73 -19.20
N LEU A 657 9.78 13.86 -18.88
CA LEU A 657 10.35 15.20 -18.98
C LEU A 657 10.13 15.90 -17.65
N GLY A 658 11.19 16.42 -17.06
CA GLY A 658 11.13 16.99 -15.71
C GLY A 658 11.89 18.30 -15.56
N ILE A 659 11.48 19.05 -14.57
CA ILE A 659 12.09 20.31 -14.12
C ILE A 659 12.32 20.24 -12.62
N ASP A 660 13.54 20.57 -12.17
CA ASP A 660 13.87 20.77 -10.76
C ASP A 660 14.28 22.23 -10.57
N LEU A 661 13.59 22.95 -9.70
CA LEU A 661 13.82 24.37 -9.41
C LEU A 661 13.95 24.56 -7.89
N SER A 662 15.05 25.19 -7.46
CA SER A 662 15.26 25.62 -6.06
C SER A 662 15.44 27.13 -6.03
N LEU A 663 14.70 27.81 -5.13
CA LEU A 663 14.66 29.26 -5.01
C LEU A 663 14.91 29.71 -3.57
N PHE A 664 15.67 30.78 -3.43
CA PHE A 664 15.89 31.50 -2.17
C PHE A 664 16.42 30.61 -1.00
N GLY A 665 17.02 29.44 -1.33
CA GLY A 665 17.47 28.46 -0.35
C GLY A 665 16.36 27.80 0.50
N CYS A 666 15.09 28.00 0.17
CA CYS A 666 13.98 27.50 0.98
C CYS A 666 12.79 26.93 0.21
N ILE A 667 12.69 27.17 -1.09
CA ILE A 667 11.59 26.67 -1.94
C ILE A 667 12.19 25.65 -2.91
N ASN A 668 11.59 24.47 -2.98
CA ASN A 668 11.96 23.46 -3.94
C ASN A 668 10.73 23.02 -4.73
N ILE A 669 10.81 23.07 -6.06
CA ILE A 669 9.75 22.69 -6.97
C ILE A 669 10.29 21.59 -7.88
N THR A 670 9.54 20.50 -8.01
CA THR A 670 9.80 19.44 -8.99
C THR A 670 8.51 19.21 -9.77
N ALA A 671 8.60 19.26 -11.10
CA ALA A 671 7.49 18.97 -11.98
C ALA A 671 7.93 17.94 -13.02
N ASP A 672 7.11 16.92 -13.26
CA ASP A 672 7.35 15.87 -14.25
C ASP A 672 6.10 15.70 -15.13
N TRP A 673 6.32 15.46 -16.41
CA TRP A 673 5.35 14.89 -17.33
C TRP A 673 5.86 13.56 -17.82
N TYR A 674 4.98 12.54 -17.85
CA TYR A 674 5.37 11.20 -18.24
C TYR A 674 4.34 10.51 -19.12
N ARG A 675 4.84 9.57 -19.92
CA ARG A 675 4.05 8.61 -20.68
C ARG A 675 4.66 7.22 -20.56
N LYS A 676 3.90 6.29 -20.03
CA LYS A 676 4.24 4.86 -19.92
C LYS A 676 3.31 4.06 -20.82
N ILE A 677 3.86 3.23 -21.71
CA ILE A 677 3.14 2.29 -22.56
C ILE A 677 3.62 0.90 -22.19
N THR A 678 2.71 0.06 -21.70
CA THR A 678 2.96 -1.37 -21.48
C THR A 678 2.37 -2.13 -22.66
N ASP A 679 3.19 -2.92 -23.32
CA ASP A 679 2.87 -3.66 -24.54
C ASP A 679 3.15 -5.15 -24.36
N GLY A 680 2.36 -6.00 -25.03
CA GLY A 680 2.49 -7.44 -24.93
C GLY A 680 2.14 -7.96 -23.54
N ILE A 681 1.12 -7.38 -22.91
CA ILE A 681 0.66 -7.80 -21.56
C ILE A 681 0.30 -9.28 -21.59
N LEU A 682 0.81 -10.00 -20.58
CA LEU A 682 0.63 -11.45 -20.43
C LEU A 682 -0.77 -11.75 -19.89
N MET A 683 -1.68 -12.13 -20.76
CA MET A 683 -3.08 -12.40 -20.41
C MET A 683 -3.64 -13.61 -21.19
N LYS A 684 -4.72 -14.16 -20.67
CA LYS A 684 -5.52 -15.19 -21.39
C LYS A 684 -6.60 -14.48 -22.19
N LEU A 685 -6.68 -14.79 -23.47
CA LEU A 685 -7.81 -14.39 -24.31
C LEU A 685 -8.79 -15.56 -24.43
N ASP A 686 -10.08 -15.24 -24.45
CA ASP A 686 -11.11 -16.25 -24.58
C ASP A 686 -10.95 -17.05 -25.88
N ILE A 687 -11.10 -18.35 -25.77
CA ILE A 687 -11.10 -19.28 -26.90
C ILE A 687 -12.46 -20.01 -26.99
N PRO A 688 -12.88 -20.49 -28.16
CA PRO A 688 -14.15 -21.18 -28.27
C PRO A 688 -14.23 -22.40 -27.34
N ASN A 689 -15.33 -22.49 -26.55
CA ASN A 689 -15.54 -23.54 -25.55
C ASN A 689 -15.52 -24.97 -26.12
N HIS A 690 -15.80 -25.16 -27.40
CA HIS A 690 -15.74 -26.48 -28.04
C HIS A 690 -14.34 -27.10 -28.14
N ILE A 691 -13.28 -26.31 -27.90
CA ILE A 691 -11.93 -26.82 -27.80
C ILE A 691 -11.75 -27.72 -26.57
N GLY A 692 -12.59 -27.53 -25.53
CA GLY A 692 -12.54 -28.32 -24.29
C GLY A 692 -11.31 -28.16 -23.42
N MET A 693 -10.51 -27.10 -23.66
CA MET A 693 -9.31 -26.77 -22.89
C MET A 693 -9.29 -25.29 -22.48
N GLY A 694 -8.60 -25.00 -21.38
CA GLY A 694 -8.39 -23.62 -20.95
C GLY A 694 -7.47 -22.84 -21.89
N ALA A 695 -7.73 -21.55 -22.02
CA ALA A 695 -6.94 -20.65 -22.87
C ALA A 695 -5.47 -20.53 -22.39
N PRO A 696 -4.51 -20.47 -23.33
CA PRO A 696 -3.11 -20.22 -22.99
C PRO A 696 -2.87 -18.74 -22.69
N PHE A 697 -1.78 -18.44 -21.99
CA PHE A 697 -1.29 -17.07 -21.92
C PHE A 697 -0.78 -16.60 -23.29
N GLN A 698 -1.00 -15.32 -23.57
CA GLN A 698 -0.57 -14.66 -24.81
C GLN A 698 -0.05 -13.25 -24.50
N ASN A 699 0.85 -12.73 -25.33
CA ASN A 699 1.26 -11.34 -25.33
C ASN A 699 0.23 -10.50 -26.10
N ALA A 700 -0.85 -10.06 -25.46
CA ALA A 700 -2.03 -9.56 -26.16
C ALA A 700 -2.48 -8.15 -25.78
N GLY A 701 -2.30 -7.72 -24.56
CA GLY A 701 -2.82 -6.43 -24.09
C GLY A 701 -1.85 -5.27 -24.30
N LYS A 702 -2.39 -4.04 -24.44
CA LYS A 702 -1.63 -2.79 -24.42
C LYS A 702 -2.33 -1.73 -23.60
N VAL A 703 -1.60 -1.12 -22.68
CA VAL A 703 -2.10 -0.09 -21.76
C VAL A 703 -1.19 1.12 -21.78
N ARG A 704 -1.79 2.30 -21.78
CA ARG A 704 -1.12 3.58 -21.68
C ARG A 704 -1.48 4.29 -20.39
N ASN A 705 -0.46 4.66 -19.60
CA ASN A 705 -0.54 5.61 -18.49
C ASN A 705 0.15 6.91 -18.90
N GLN A 706 -0.54 8.02 -18.83
CA GLN A 706 0.01 9.34 -19.10
C GLN A 706 -0.42 10.28 -17.99
N GLY A 707 0.52 11.13 -17.52
CA GLY A 707 0.20 12.00 -16.40
C GLY A 707 1.23 13.07 -16.17
N TRP A 708 1.01 13.82 -15.10
CA TRP A 708 1.91 14.85 -14.61
C TRP A 708 2.00 14.79 -13.08
N GLU A 709 3.09 15.28 -12.56
CA GLU A 709 3.41 15.32 -11.13
C GLU A 709 3.97 16.69 -10.78
N LEU A 710 3.57 17.25 -9.64
CA LEU A 710 4.10 18.48 -9.08
C LEU A 710 4.36 18.29 -7.58
N SER A 711 5.54 18.69 -7.14
CA SER A 711 5.91 18.76 -5.73
C SER A 711 6.48 20.14 -5.43
N VAL A 712 5.92 20.81 -4.42
CA VAL A 712 6.39 22.11 -3.94
C VAL A 712 6.69 21.98 -2.47
N GLY A 713 7.93 22.25 -2.07
CA GLY A 713 8.39 22.24 -0.70
C GLY A 713 8.89 23.60 -0.28
N TYR A 714 8.56 24.01 0.93
CA TYR A 714 9.10 25.18 1.62
C TYR A 714 9.66 24.73 2.96
N SER A 715 10.90 25.09 3.28
CA SER A 715 11.53 24.79 4.57
C SER A 715 12.43 25.94 4.97
N LYS A 716 12.14 26.57 6.11
CA LYS A 716 12.94 27.68 6.61
C LYS A 716 12.83 27.84 8.13
N LYS A 717 13.98 28.08 8.79
CA LYS A 717 14.02 28.67 10.14
C LYS A 717 13.77 30.17 9.99
N LEU A 718 12.57 30.66 10.33
CA LEU A 718 12.16 32.06 10.22
C LEU A 718 12.76 32.92 11.32
N THR A 719 12.93 32.33 12.51
CA THR A 719 13.65 32.91 13.62
C THR A 719 14.47 31.82 14.32
N ARG A 720 15.29 32.19 15.31
CA ARG A 720 16.04 31.24 16.11
C ARG A 720 15.18 30.13 16.73
N ASP A 721 13.96 30.48 17.13
CA ASP A 721 13.06 29.58 17.88
C ASP A 721 11.89 29.08 17.03
N PHE A 722 11.72 29.59 15.80
CA PHE A 722 10.57 29.27 14.94
C PHE A 722 11.00 28.69 13.59
N SER A 723 10.59 27.48 13.28
CA SER A 723 10.76 26.83 11.99
C SER A 723 9.42 26.53 11.34
N LEU A 724 9.37 26.62 10.01
CA LEU A 724 8.20 26.27 9.19
C LEU A 724 8.62 25.39 8.04
N ASP A 725 7.97 24.24 7.94
CA ASP A 725 8.09 23.28 6.86
C ASP A 725 6.71 23.06 6.24
N ALA A 726 6.58 23.24 4.93
CA ALA A 726 5.35 22.98 4.20
C ALA A 726 5.68 22.24 2.91
N ALA A 727 4.88 21.23 2.56
CA ALA A 727 5.04 20.52 1.31
C ALA A 727 3.67 20.20 0.70
N LEU A 728 3.53 20.49 -0.59
CA LEU A 728 2.36 20.19 -1.41
C LEU A 728 2.78 19.20 -2.50
N THR A 729 2.02 18.12 -2.67
CA THR A 729 2.15 17.23 -3.83
C THR A 729 0.83 17.18 -4.59
N LEU A 730 0.92 17.19 -5.90
CA LEU A 730 -0.20 17.03 -6.82
C LEU A 730 0.21 16.06 -7.91
N SER A 731 -0.67 15.16 -8.30
CA SER A 731 -0.41 14.26 -9.43
C SER A 731 -1.70 13.82 -10.09
N ASP A 732 -1.60 13.53 -11.37
CA ASP A 732 -2.70 12.95 -12.14
C ASP A 732 -2.16 11.83 -13.03
N VAL A 733 -2.99 10.79 -13.24
CA VAL A 733 -2.72 9.71 -14.16
C VAL A 733 -3.98 9.35 -14.93
N LYS A 734 -3.88 9.37 -16.26
CA LYS A 734 -4.91 8.83 -17.16
C LYS A 734 -4.48 7.46 -17.64
N ASN A 735 -5.18 6.43 -17.17
CA ASN A 735 -5.04 5.05 -17.61
C ASN A 735 -5.94 4.80 -18.81
N THR A 736 -5.46 4.10 -19.84
CA THR A 736 -6.25 3.76 -21.03
C THR A 736 -5.76 2.45 -21.63
N ILE A 737 -6.65 1.51 -21.80
CA ILE A 737 -6.43 0.30 -22.59
C ILE A 737 -6.42 0.70 -24.06
N THR A 738 -5.34 0.45 -24.78
CA THR A 738 -5.18 0.90 -26.18
C THR A 738 -5.28 -0.23 -27.19
N ASP A 739 -5.13 -1.48 -26.76
CA ASP A 739 -5.29 -2.66 -27.60
C ASP A 739 -5.63 -3.89 -26.73
N MET A 740 -6.61 -4.65 -27.14
CA MET A 740 -6.98 -5.96 -26.57
C MET A 740 -7.24 -6.98 -27.68
N ARG A 741 -6.62 -6.78 -28.83
CA ARG A 741 -6.80 -7.63 -30.03
C ARG A 741 -8.28 -7.75 -30.48
N GLY A 742 -9.05 -6.67 -30.32
CA GLY A 742 -10.46 -6.61 -30.66
C GLY A 742 -11.38 -7.39 -29.69
N THR A 743 -10.86 -7.85 -28.53
CA THR A 743 -11.63 -8.54 -27.50
C THR A 743 -11.96 -7.60 -26.33
N SER A 744 -12.81 -8.05 -25.45
CA SER A 744 -13.07 -7.44 -24.15
C SER A 744 -13.19 -8.53 -23.10
N SER A 745 -12.89 -8.23 -21.85
CA SER A 745 -13.12 -9.16 -20.74
C SER A 745 -14.07 -8.54 -19.73
N THR A 746 -15.05 -9.32 -19.28
CA THR A 746 -16.02 -8.90 -18.25
C THR A 746 -15.96 -9.88 -17.10
N SER A 747 -15.86 -9.38 -15.88
CA SER A 747 -15.90 -10.16 -14.66
C SER A 747 -16.81 -9.45 -13.65
N GLY A 748 -18.00 -9.99 -13.43
CA GLY A 748 -19.04 -9.34 -12.65
C GLY A 748 -19.39 -7.95 -13.21
N ASP A 749 -19.24 -6.92 -12.39
CA ASP A 749 -19.53 -5.52 -12.74
C ASP A 749 -18.31 -4.76 -13.27
N ILE A 750 -17.23 -5.46 -13.62
CA ILE A 750 -16.00 -4.88 -14.15
C ILE A 750 -15.82 -5.29 -15.60
N ARG A 751 -15.43 -4.33 -16.45
CA ARG A 751 -15.10 -4.57 -17.85
C ARG A 751 -13.79 -3.93 -18.24
N ASN A 752 -12.98 -4.70 -18.96
CA ASN A 752 -11.79 -4.24 -19.66
C ASN A 752 -12.08 -4.23 -21.16
N GLN A 753 -12.01 -3.07 -21.79
CA GLN A 753 -12.17 -2.91 -23.25
C GLN A 753 -11.33 -1.76 -23.77
N GLU A 754 -11.04 -1.76 -25.05
CA GLU A 754 -10.29 -0.68 -25.71
C GLU A 754 -10.98 0.68 -25.50
N GLY A 755 -10.17 1.70 -25.19
CA GLY A 755 -10.64 3.06 -24.90
C GLY A 755 -10.99 3.32 -23.43
N SER A 756 -11.24 2.28 -22.62
CA SER A 756 -11.54 2.40 -21.19
C SER A 756 -10.27 2.37 -20.31
N SER A 757 -10.41 2.70 -19.04
CA SER A 757 -9.38 2.39 -18.04
C SER A 757 -9.44 0.90 -17.63
N ILE A 758 -8.36 0.38 -17.07
CA ILE A 758 -8.34 -0.96 -16.48
C ILE A 758 -9.43 -1.04 -15.40
N ASN A 759 -10.15 -2.18 -15.38
CA ASN A 759 -11.18 -2.49 -14.39
C ASN A 759 -12.25 -1.39 -14.28
N SER A 760 -12.75 -0.92 -15.43
CA SER A 760 -13.85 0.05 -15.48
C SER A 760 -15.16 -0.58 -15.01
N ILE A 761 -15.98 0.21 -14.30
CA ILE A 761 -17.29 -0.22 -13.82
C ILE A 761 -18.25 -0.30 -14.99
N TYR A 762 -18.94 -1.45 -15.12
CA TYR A 762 -19.80 -1.79 -16.24
C TYR A 762 -21.24 -2.03 -15.77
N GLY A 763 -22.16 -1.17 -16.22
CA GLY A 763 -23.54 -1.19 -15.77
C GLY A 763 -24.46 -0.35 -16.66
N LEU A 764 -25.67 -0.18 -16.21
CA LEU A 764 -26.70 0.59 -16.88
C LEU A 764 -26.58 2.08 -16.57
N ILE A 765 -26.99 2.92 -17.52
CA ILE A 765 -27.19 4.35 -17.24
C ILE A 765 -28.61 4.51 -16.69
N CYS A 766 -28.72 5.09 -15.50
CA CYS A 766 -30.00 5.46 -14.89
C CYS A 766 -30.34 6.90 -15.19
N ASP A 767 -31.55 7.16 -15.70
CA ASP A 767 -32.07 8.49 -16.01
C ASP A 767 -32.98 9.06 -14.90
N GLY A 768 -32.98 8.46 -13.71
CA GLY A 768 -33.78 8.87 -12.57
C GLY A 768 -34.89 7.87 -12.24
N PHE A 769 -35.96 8.36 -11.61
CA PHE A 769 -37.11 7.56 -11.24
C PHE A 769 -38.22 7.63 -12.34
N ILE A 770 -39.02 6.62 -12.39
CA ILE A 770 -40.33 6.62 -13.10
C ILE A 770 -41.29 7.38 -12.21
N ASN A 771 -41.80 8.54 -12.65
CA ASN A 771 -42.50 9.46 -11.76
C ASN A 771 -44.03 9.40 -11.83
N SER A 772 -44.61 8.67 -12.79
CA SER A 772 -46.06 8.51 -12.89
C SER A 772 -46.46 7.12 -13.37
N GLN A 773 -47.74 6.77 -13.18
CA GLN A 773 -48.30 5.50 -13.69
C GLN A 773 -48.34 5.48 -15.23
N GLU A 774 -48.63 6.62 -15.88
CA GLU A 774 -48.61 6.74 -17.32
C GLU A 774 -47.21 6.47 -17.90
N GLU A 775 -46.17 6.97 -17.27
CA GLU A 775 -44.80 6.69 -17.67
C GLU A 775 -44.44 5.21 -17.48
N ALA A 776 -44.83 4.62 -16.35
CA ALA A 776 -44.65 3.19 -16.10
C ALA A 776 -45.34 2.30 -17.15
N ASP A 777 -46.59 2.64 -17.47
CA ASP A 777 -47.38 1.90 -18.47
C ASP A 777 -46.76 2.02 -19.87
N GLU A 778 -46.26 3.21 -20.23
CA GLU A 778 -45.52 3.44 -21.48
C GLU A 778 -44.24 2.60 -21.57
N ILE A 779 -43.45 2.58 -20.51
CA ILE A 779 -42.21 1.76 -20.44
C ILE A 779 -42.55 0.28 -20.55
N ASN A 780 -43.54 -0.19 -19.76
CA ASN A 780 -43.95 -1.61 -19.78
C ASN A 780 -44.42 -2.06 -21.14
N ALA A 781 -45.08 -1.16 -21.90
CA ALA A 781 -45.63 -1.48 -23.22
C ALA A 781 -44.59 -1.39 -24.35
N ASN A 782 -43.71 -0.35 -24.32
CA ASN A 782 -42.91 0.03 -25.48
C ASN A 782 -41.39 -0.23 -25.30
N CYS A 783 -40.89 -0.30 -24.04
CA CYS A 783 -39.47 -0.52 -23.74
C CYS A 783 -39.31 -1.25 -22.39
N PRO A 784 -39.84 -2.48 -22.26
CA PRO A 784 -39.81 -3.18 -20.97
C PRO A 784 -38.38 -3.40 -20.46
N GLN A 785 -38.17 -3.18 -19.15
CA GLN A 785 -36.89 -3.33 -18.50
C GLN A 785 -36.74 -4.76 -17.98
N PHE A 786 -35.80 -5.52 -18.55
CA PHE A 786 -35.48 -6.92 -18.19
C PHE A 786 -36.73 -7.85 -18.18
N GLY A 787 -37.79 -7.50 -18.89
CA GLY A 787 -39.06 -8.26 -18.90
C GLY A 787 -39.81 -8.24 -17.56
N THR A 788 -39.46 -7.33 -16.65
CA THR A 788 -40.15 -7.09 -15.37
C THR A 788 -41.16 -5.94 -15.54
N THR A 789 -42.25 -5.98 -14.78
CA THR A 789 -43.18 -4.84 -14.70
C THR A 789 -42.58 -3.78 -13.77
N VAL A 790 -42.47 -2.56 -14.28
CA VAL A 790 -42.00 -1.41 -13.50
C VAL A 790 -43.19 -0.54 -13.06
N TYR A 791 -42.99 0.18 -11.97
CA TYR A 791 -43.96 1.03 -11.29
C TYR A 791 -43.38 2.40 -10.99
N PRO A 792 -44.21 3.41 -10.68
CA PRO A 792 -43.73 4.70 -10.18
C PRO A 792 -42.80 4.52 -9.00
N GLY A 793 -41.65 5.23 -9.02
CA GLY A 793 -40.61 5.13 -8.06
C GLY A 793 -39.53 4.07 -8.34
N ASP A 794 -39.72 3.25 -9.37
CA ASP A 794 -38.67 2.36 -9.85
C ASP A 794 -37.62 3.14 -10.69
N LEU A 795 -36.43 2.58 -10.84
CA LEU A 795 -35.34 3.18 -11.61
C LEU A 795 -35.65 3.05 -13.13
N LYS A 796 -35.42 4.16 -13.83
CA LYS A 796 -35.56 4.23 -15.30
C LYS A 796 -34.19 4.10 -15.94
N TYR A 797 -34.01 3.11 -16.80
CA TYR A 797 -32.75 2.87 -17.50
C TYR A 797 -32.81 3.36 -18.95
N ARG A 798 -31.63 3.82 -19.42
CA ARG A 798 -31.43 4.30 -20.77
C ARG A 798 -31.26 3.15 -21.74
N ASN A 799 -32.04 3.13 -22.82
CA ASN A 799 -31.85 2.22 -23.94
C ASN A 799 -30.62 2.69 -24.76
N VAL A 800 -29.50 2.00 -24.59
CA VAL A 800 -28.22 2.29 -25.26
C VAL A 800 -28.11 1.48 -26.56
N SER A 801 -28.64 0.29 -26.57
CA SER A 801 -28.65 -0.61 -27.75
C SER A 801 -29.53 -0.10 -28.89
N GLY A 802 -30.58 0.70 -28.58
CA GLY A 802 -31.53 1.24 -29.52
C GLY A 802 -32.58 0.24 -29.97
N ASP A 803 -32.69 -0.92 -29.32
CA ASP A 803 -33.78 -1.87 -29.47
C ASP A 803 -34.95 -1.54 -28.51
N ASN A 804 -36.13 -1.99 -28.69
CA ASN A 804 -37.28 -1.57 -27.87
C ASN A 804 -37.36 -2.30 -26.51
N LYS A 805 -36.26 -2.53 -25.83
CA LYS A 805 -36.19 -3.17 -24.50
C LYS A 805 -34.90 -2.82 -23.79
N ILE A 806 -34.88 -2.90 -22.48
CA ILE A 806 -33.66 -2.80 -21.68
C ILE A 806 -33.20 -4.21 -21.29
N THR A 807 -31.94 -4.52 -21.61
CA THR A 807 -31.31 -5.83 -21.32
C THR A 807 -29.85 -5.63 -20.89
N THR A 808 -29.12 -6.73 -20.79
CA THR A 808 -27.62 -6.67 -20.56
C THR A 808 -26.88 -6.00 -21.71
N ASP A 809 -27.49 -5.88 -22.90
CA ASP A 809 -26.88 -5.24 -24.08
C ASP A 809 -26.84 -3.70 -23.93
N ASP A 810 -27.65 -3.13 -23.02
CA ASP A 810 -27.66 -1.71 -22.68
C ASP A 810 -26.58 -1.32 -21.62
N LYS A 811 -25.87 -2.32 -21.08
CA LYS A 811 -24.76 -2.03 -20.18
C LYS A 811 -23.61 -1.35 -20.92
N THR A 812 -23.03 -0.36 -20.28
CA THR A 812 -21.89 0.40 -20.79
C THR A 812 -20.90 0.71 -19.67
N ILE A 813 -19.76 1.33 -19.99
CA ILE A 813 -18.83 1.83 -18.95
C ILE A 813 -19.48 3.03 -18.27
N ILE A 814 -19.77 2.90 -16.99
CA ILE A 814 -20.40 3.94 -16.17
C ILE A 814 -19.42 4.64 -15.22
N GLY A 815 -18.22 4.08 -14.99
CA GLY A 815 -17.21 4.70 -14.12
C GLY A 815 -15.83 4.06 -14.19
N SER A 816 -14.90 4.68 -13.50
CA SER A 816 -13.50 4.23 -13.41
C SER A 816 -13.07 4.12 -11.95
N THR A 817 -12.48 2.99 -11.59
CA THR A 817 -11.90 2.76 -10.27
C THR A 817 -10.50 3.38 -10.10
N VAL A 818 -9.87 3.87 -11.19
CA VAL A 818 -8.54 4.47 -11.15
C VAL A 818 -8.62 5.90 -10.62
N PRO A 819 -7.98 6.20 -9.46
CA PRO A 819 -8.00 7.53 -8.87
C PRO A 819 -7.31 8.56 -9.76
N ARG A 820 -7.87 9.77 -9.83
CA ARG A 820 -7.33 10.93 -10.53
C ARG A 820 -7.15 12.10 -9.57
N TYR A 821 -6.20 12.98 -9.87
CA TYR A 821 -5.93 14.20 -9.08
C TYR A 821 -5.63 13.88 -7.62
N SER A 822 -4.63 13.02 -7.39
CA SER A 822 -4.15 12.75 -6.03
C SER A 822 -3.37 13.96 -5.51
N TYR A 823 -3.65 14.37 -4.28
CA TYR A 823 -3.01 15.52 -3.66
C TYR A 823 -2.69 15.25 -2.18
N SER A 824 -1.65 15.93 -1.69
CA SER A 824 -1.34 15.95 -0.26
C SER A 824 -0.74 17.28 0.17
N PHE A 825 -0.95 17.61 1.43
CA PHE A 825 -0.35 18.78 2.07
C PHE A 825 0.23 18.37 3.43
N ASN A 826 1.50 18.66 3.63
CA ASN A 826 2.21 18.46 4.89
C ASN A 826 2.60 19.81 5.48
N LEU A 827 2.31 20.03 6.74
CA LEU A 827 2.66 21.22 7.51
C LEU A 827 3.44 20.81 8.78
N GLY A 828 4.62 21.36 8.96
CA GLY A 828 5.45 21.23 10.16
C GLY A 828 5.74 22.61 10.76
N VAL A 829 5.47 22.77 12.03
CA VAL A 829 5.75 24.02 12.78
C VAL A 829 6.55 23.67 14.02
N GLY A 830 7.72 24.30 14.18
CA GLY A 830 8.57 24.19 15.35
C GLY A 830 8.66 25.50 16.11
N TYR A 831 8.41 25.48 17.43
CA TYR A 831 8.54 26.67 18.27
C TYR A 831 9.03 26.30 19.68
N LYS A 832 10.25 26.72 20.03
CA LYS A 832 10.85 26.54 21.38
C LYS A 832 10.79 25.10 21.90
N GLY A 833 11.05 24.12 21.03
CA GLY A 833 10.98 22.69 21.36
C GLY A 833 9.61 22.04 21.16
N ILE A 834 8.53 22.83 21.00
CA ILE A 834 7.22 22.31 20.59
C ILE A 834 7.27 22.06 19.08
N ARG A 835 6.78 20.88 18.65
CA ARG A 835 6.64 20.52 17.23
C ARG A 835 5.19 20.13 16.96
N LEU A 836 4.57 20.82 16.00
CA LEU A 836 3.27 20.45 15.45
C LEU A 836 3.47 19.97 14.02
N SER A 837 2.93 18.84 13.69
CA SER A 837 2.84 18.40 12.30
C SER A 837 1.42 17.99 11.94
N ALA A 838 0.98 18.36 10.74
CA ALA A 838 -0.31 17.99 10.19
C ALA A 838 -0.13 17.50 8.76
N PHE A 839 -0.76 16.38 8.44
CA PHE A 839 -0.70 15.80 7.11
C PHE A 839 -2.11 15.53 6.58
N LEU A 840 -2.44 16.17 5.47
CA LEU A 840 -3.67 15.98 4.73
C LEU A 840 -3.39 15.25 3.42
N GLN A 841 -4.31 14.37 3.02
CA GLN A 841 -4.23 13.64 1.77
C GLN A 841 -5.62 13.42 1.20
N GLY A 842 -5.71 13.43 -0.12
CA GLY A 842 -6.98 13.20 -0.79
C GLY A 842 -6.83 12.82 -2.25
N VAL A 843 -7.99 12.54 -2.84
CA VAL A 843 -8.19 12.22 -4.24
C VAL A 843 -9.31 13.09 -4.76
N GLY A 844 -9.06 13.82 -5.86
CA GLY A 844 -10.03 14.78 -6.38
C GLY A 844 -11.10 14.16 -7.28
N LYS A 845 -10.86 12.94 -7.83
CA LYS A 845 -11.83 12.22 -8.63
C LYS A 845 -11.58 10.72 -8.53
N ALA A 846 -12.60 9.99 -8.08
CA ALA A 846 -12.73 8.54 -8.19
C ALA A 846 -14.21 8.19 -8.16
N ASP A 847 -14.58 7.13 -8.88
CA ASP A 847 -15.94 6.62 -8.87
C ASP A 847 -15.99 5.41 -7.94
N GLY A 848 -16.92 5.40 -7.00
CA GLY A 848 -17.17 4.30 -6.09
C GLY A 848 -18.51 3.65 -6.36
N TYR A 849 -18.57 2.34 -6.18
CA TYR A 849 -19.75 1.54 -6.36
C TYR A 849 -19.92 0.60 -5.17
N LEU A 850 -21.09 0.63 -4.57
CA LEU A 850 -21.55 -0.37 -3.60
C LEU A 850 -22.86 -0.97 -4.10
N ASN A 851 -23.12 -2.22 -3.73
CA ASN A 851 -24.33 -2.94 -4.16
C ASN A 851 -24.92 -3.81 -3.04
N SER A 852 -25.98 -4.53 -3.37
CA SER A 852 -26.66 -5.52 -2.53
C SER A 852 -27.06 -4.98 -1.15
N TYR A 853 -26.97 -5.79 -0.11
CA TYR A 853 -27.34 -5.45 1.28
C TYR A 853 -26.67 -4.19 1.84
N TYR A 854 -25.56 -3.74 1.25
CA TYR A 854 -24.78 -2.65 1.81
C TYR A 854 -25.45 -1.29 1.59
N VAL A 855 -26.13 -1.14 0.46
CA VAL A 855 -26.74 0.15 0.06
C VAL A 855 -28.13 0.02 -0.57
N MET A 856 -28.54 -1.16 -1.05
CA MET A 856 -29.83 -1.34 -1.70
C MET A 856 -30.89 -1.72 -0.67
N PRO A 857 -32.00 -0.98 -0.54
CA PRO A 857 -33.09 -1.34 0.34
C PRO A 857 -33.81 -2.60 -0.15
N CYS A 858 -34.46 -3.32 0.74
CA CYS A 858 -35.25 -4.53 0.45
C CYS A 858 -34.46 -5.66 -0.26
N TYR A 859 -33.12 -5.60 -0.27
CA TYR A 859 -32.31 -6.61 -0.94
C TYR A 859 -32.22 -7.87 -0.07
N GLN A 860 -32.88 -8.96 -0.52
CA GLN A 860 -32.86 -10.28 0.11
C GLN A 860 -33.14 -10.29 1.65
N GLY A 861 -34.01 -9.41 2.14
CA GLY A 861 -34.38 -9.34 3.55
C GLY A 861 -33.29 -8.77 4.47
N GLY A 862 -32.35 -7.96 3.92
CA GLY A 862 -31.37 -7.23 4.71
C GLY A 862 -31.97 -6.03 5.45
N THR A 863 -31.25 -5.54 6.48
CA THR A 863 -31.66 -4.34 7.22
C THR A 863 -31.57 -3.08 6.39
N TYR A 864 -32.25 -2.03 6.85
CA TYR A 864 -32.16 -0.69 6.26
C TYR A 864 -31.07 0.17 6.91
N ARG A 865 -30.71 1.23 6.20
CA ARG A 865 -29.88 2.33 6.67
C ARG A 865 -30.74 3.58 6.89
N LYS A 866 -30.24 4.53 7.69
CA LYS A 866 -30.97 5.80 7.88
C LYS A 866 -31.21 6.58 6.58
N GLU A 867 -30.33 6.45 5.57
CA GLU A 867 -30.55 7.01 4.24
C GLU A 867 -31.81 6.48 3.55
N HIS A 868 -32.22 5.23 3.84
CA HIS A 868 -33.39 4.61 3.23
C HIS A 868 -34.74 5.17 3.78
N LEU A 869 -34.69 6.04 4.82
CA LEU A 869 -35.87 6.80 5.26
C LEU A 869 -36.28 7.87 4.24
N ASP A 870 -35.35 8.29 3.36
CA ASP A 870 -35.59 9.18 2.23
C ASP A 870 -35.82 8.36 0.96
N TYR A 871 -36.93 7.65 0.93
CA TYR A 871 -37.36 6.86 -0.23
C TYR A 871 -38.38 7.59 -1.11
N TRP A 872 -38.50 7.19 -2.37
CA TRP A 872 -39.41 7.77 -3.34
C TRP A 872 -40.88 7.55 -2.92
N THR A 873 -41.67 8.62 -2.99
CA THR A 873 -43.11 8.63 -2.88
C THR A 873 -43.70 9.60 -3.92
N GLU A 874 -45.00 9.60 -4.11
CA GLU A 874 -45.71 10.57 -4.99
C GLU A 874 -45.50 12.05 -4.54
N GLN A 875 -45.09 12.27 -3.30
CA GLN A 875 -44.81 13.60 -2.72
C GLN A 875 -43.30 13.90 -2.65
N ASN A 876 -42.42 12.88 -2.90
CA ASN A 876 -40.97 13.02 -2.80
C ASN A 876 -40.28 12.38 -4.03
N HIS A 877 -40.27 13.11 -5.15
CA HIS A 877 -39.65 12.67 -6.38
C HIS A 877 -38.12 12.83 -6.42
N ASP A 878 -37.57 13.66 -5.52
CA ASP A 878 -36.12 13.92 -5.40
C ASP A 878 -35.45 13.04 -4.32
N ALA A 879 -36.10 11.94 -3.95
CA ALA A 879 -35.58 11.02 -2.95
C ALA A 879 -34.19 10.46 -3.29
N SER A 880 -33.43 10.11 -2.27
CA SER A 880 -32.12 9.46 -2.44
C SER A 880 -32.22 7.95 -2.71
N THR A 881 -33.41 7.37 -2.52
CA THR A 881 -33.65 5.91 -2.59
C THR A 881 -34.91 5.64 -3.45
N PRO A 882 -34.89 4.60 -4.31
CA PRO A 882 -36.10 4.25 -5.05
C PRO A 882 -37.22 3.80 -4.12
N ARG A 883 -38.44 3.62 -4.68
CA ARG A 883 -39.55 3.04 -3.91
C ARG A 883 -39.10 1.73 -3.26
N LEU A 884 -39.51 1.51 -2.03
CA LEU A 884 -39.19 0.28 -1.30
C LEU A 884 -40.09 -0.86 -1.87
N SER A 885 -39.47 -1.95 -2.29
CA SER A 885 -40.16 -3.12 -2.84
C SER A 885 -39.27 -4.35 -2.81
N TYR A 886 -39.81 -5.46 -2.34
CA TYR A 886 -39.14 -6.78 -2.45
C TYR A 886 -39.38 -7.46 -3.81
N LYS A 887 -40.42 -7.06 -4.52
CA LYS A 887 -40.78 -7.64 -5.83
C LYS A 887 -40.07 -6.96 -6.99
N SER A 888 -39.56 -5.74 -6.80
CA SER A 888 -38.85 -4.99 -7.84
C SER A 888 -37.41 -5.41 -7.96
N SER A 889 -37.08 -6.38 -8.80
CA SER A 889 -35.69 -6.69 -9.18
C SER A 889 -35.06 -5.59 -10.05
N ASN A 890 -35.87 -4.71 -10.65
CA ASN A 890 -35.43 -3.61 -11.50
C ASN A 890 -34.46 -2.66 -10.77
N ASN A 891 -34.74 -2.37 -9.48
CA ASN A 891 -33.94 -1.41 -8.70
C ASN A 891 -32.57 -1.94 -8.24
N THR A 892 -32.30 -3.23 -8.47
CA THR A 892 -31.07 -3.88 -7.96
C THR A 892 -29.96 -4.07 -9.01
N TYR A 893 -30.21 -3.67 -10.26
CA TYR A 893 -29.19 -3.79 -11.31
C TYR A 893 -28.05 -2.79 -11.11
N THR A 894 -26.84 -3.24 -11.45
CA THR A 894 -25.66 -2.39 -11.49
C THR A 894 -25.89 -1.21 -12.43
N SER A 895 -25.94 -0.01 -11.88
CA SER A 895 -26.27 1.19 -12.63
C SER A 895 -25.59 2.43 -12.07
N SER A 896 -25.61 3.50 -12.85
CA SER A 896 -25.09 4.81 -12.43
C SER A 896 -25.81 5.39 -11.21
N PHE A 897 -27.02 4.92 -10.86
CA PHE A 897 -27.71 5.33 -9.63
C PHE A 897 -26.95 4.91 -8.37
N TRP A 898 -26.41 3.68 -8.35
CA TRP A 898 -25.66 3.15 -7.21
C TRP A 898 -24.17 3.53 -7.22
N MET A 899 -23.83 4.54 -8.01
CA MET A 899 -22.48 5.11 -8.03
C MET A 899 -22.45 6.42 -7.28
N LYS A 900 -21.45 6.59 -6.42
CA LYS A 900 -21.15 7.87 -5.75
C LYS A 900 -19.71 8.27 -5.98
N SER A 901 -19.44 9.57 -5.81
CA SER A 901 -18.06 10.05 -5.83
C SER A 901 -17.30 9.50 -4.63
N ALA A 902 -16.21 8.78 -4.88
CA ALA A 902 -15.24 8.35 -3.87
C ALA A 902 -14.07 9.33 -3.76
N ALA A 903 -14.22 10.57 -4.21
CA ALA A 903 -13.30 11.65 -3.91
C ALA A 903 -13.33 11.97 -2.41
N TYR A 904 -12.17 12.28 -1.85
CA TYR A 904 -12.07 12.58 -0.41
C TYR A 904 -10.90 13.49 -0.08
N LEU A 905 -11.01 14.14 1.09
CA LEU A 905 -9.91 14.77 1.80
C LEU A 905 -9.86 14.23 3.23
N ARG A 906 -8.69 13.76 3.66
CA ARG A 906 -8.50 13.17 4.99
C ARG A 906 -7.36 13.84 5.72
N LEU A 907 -7.59 14.20 7.00
CA LEU A 907 -6.53 14.50 7.95
C LEU A 907 -5.92 13.18 8.43
N LYS A 908 -4.89 12.75 7.69
CA LYS A 908 -4.22 11.45 7.88
C LYS A 908 -3.40 11.39 9.15
N ASN A 909 -2.77 12.50 9.52
CA ASN A 909 -1.91 12.56 10.70
C ASN A 909 -1.92 13.95 11.30
N LEU A 910 -2.04 14.02 12.62
CA LEU A 910 -1.86 15.22 13.43
C LEU A 910 -1.01 14.86 14.64
N GLN A 911 0.19 15.41 14.74
CA GLN A 911 1.11 15.14 15.85
C GLN A 911 1.50 16.43 16.56
N LEU A 912 1.43 16.42 17.88
CA LEU A 912 1.97 17.42 18.76
C LEU A 912 3.05 16.80 19.64
N GLY A 913 4.25 17.37 19.63
CA GLY A 913 5.33 16.85 20.44
C GLY A 913 6.19 17.93 21.08
N TYR A 914 7.02 17.50 22.02
CA TYR A 914 7.88 18.40 22.78
C TYR A 914 9.27 17.79 23.00
N ASP A 915 10.31 18.50 22.57
CA ASP A 915 11.71 18.19 22.90
C ASP A 915 12.00 18.65 24.33
N LEU A 916 12.29 17.73 25.22
CA LEU A 916 12.59 18.07 26.61
C LEU A 916 13.91 18.85 26.71
N PRO A 917 13.98 19.88 27.58
CA PRO A 917 15.16 20.73 27.70
C PRO A 917 16.45 19.93 28.02
N SER A 918 17.51 20.17 27.29
CA SER A 918 18.79 19.46 27.46
C SER A 918 19.36 19.53 28.89
N LYS A 919 19.00 20.61 29.65
CA LYS A 919 19.42 20.72 31.08
C LYS A 919 18.78 19.64 31.94
N TRP A 920 17.50 19.30 31.71
CA TRP A 920 16.79 18.25 32.44
C TRP A 920 17.34 16.88 32.06
N MET A 921 17.61 16.70 30.76
CA MET A 921 18.13 15.42 30.25
C MET A 921 19.50 15.10 30.79
N LYS A 922 20.40 16.06 30.79
CA LYS A 922 21.77 15.91 31.40
C LYS A 922 21.70 15.57 32.87
N ALA A 923 20.74 16.14 33.63
CA ALA A 923 20.59 15.87 35.06
C ALA A 923 20.20 14.41 35.36
N ILE A 924 19.55 13.72 34.43
CA ILE A 924 19.14 12.31 34.56
C ILE A 924 19.98 11.35 33.69
N GLY A 925 21.11 11.84 33.14
CA GLY A 925 22.04 11.02 32.38
C GLY A 925 21.63 10.69 30.95
N LEU A 926 20.65 11.42 30.37
CA LEU A 926 20.18 11.26 29.01
C LEU A 926 20.77 12.33 28.09
N LYS A 927 20.95 11.98 26.79
CA LYS A 927 21.34 12.96 25.76
C LYS A 927 20.15 13.79 25.32
N SER A 928 19.02 13.13 25.03
CA SER A 928 17.78 13.80 24.62
C SER A 928 16.55 12.92 24.88
N ALA A 929 15.40 13.57 25.06
CA ALA A 929 14.09 12.90 25.05
C ALA A 929 13.06 13.79 24.37
N TYR A 930 12.19 13.16 23.60
CA TYR A 930 11.08 13.75 22.89
C TYR A 930 9.81 12.99 23.25
N ILE A 931 8.75 13.70 23.64
CA ILE A 931 7.45 13.14 23.96
C ILE A 931 6.43 13.65 22.93
N TYR A 932 5.45 12.85 22.57
CA TYR A 932 4.44 13.25 21.59
C TYR A 932 3.09 12.57 21.81
N ALA A 933 2.07 13.25 21.30
CA ALA A 933 0.73 12.71 21.06
C ALA A 933 0.45 12.78 19.56
N ASN A 934 -0.14 11.73 19.01
CA ASN A 934 -0.42 11.61 17.60
C ASN A 934 -1.84 11.07 17.38
N ALA A 935 -2.53 11.61 16.36
CA ALA A 935 -3.82 11.13 15.90
C ALA A 935 -3.72 10.76 14.41
N GLU A 936 -4.26 9.61 14.05
CA GLU A 936 -4.29 9.11 12.67
C GLU A 936 -5.72 8.98 12.15
N ASN A 937 -5.93 9.27 10.86
CA ASN A 937 -7.21 9.19 10.17
C ASN A 937 -8.34 9.93 10.92
N LEU A 938 -8.01 11.10 11.48
CA LEU A 938 -8.87 11.80 12.44
C LEU A 938 -10.19 12.30 11.82
N LEU A 939 -10.12 12.87 10.62
CA LEU A 939 -11.27 13.44 9.90
C LEU A 939 -11.22 13.05 8.43
N THR A 940 -12.37 12.68 7.87
CA THR A 940 -12.53 12.40 6.44
C THR A 940 -13.73 13.20 5.91
N PHE A 941 -13.51 13.94 4.82
CA PHE A 941 -14.55 14.67 4.09
C PHE A 941 -14.73 13.98 2.74
N THR A 942 -15.94 13.53 2.43
CA THR A 942 -16.27 12.76 1.21
C THR A 942 -17.77 12.84 0.93
N ASP A 943 -18.14 12.73 -0.34
CA ASP A 943 -19.52 12.56 -0.80
C ASP A 943 -19.85 11.08 -1.07
N PHE A 944 -19.02 10.15 -0.57
CA PHE A 944 -19.25 8.73 -0.67
C PHE A 944 -20.44 8.28 0.19
N TRP A 945 -20.80 7.03 0.13
CA TRP A 945 -21.86 6.45 0.94
C TRP A 945 -21.59 6.66 2.44
N ASP A 946 -22.59 7.20 3.16
CA ASP A 946 -22.43 7.50 4.59
C ASP A 946 -22.00 6.27 5.39
N GLY A 947 -20.99 6.46 6.22
CA GLY A 947 -20.41 5.41 7.05
C GLY A 947 -19.50 4.40 6.33
N TYR A 948 -19.29 4.51 5.02
CA TYR A 948 -18.35 3.69 4.28
C TYR A 948 -17.10 4.49 3.89
N ASP A 949 -15.94 3.87 4.05
CA ASP A 949 -14.67 4.53 3.76
C ASP A 949 -14.40 4.56 2.26
N PRO A 950 -14.18 5.75 1.66
CA PRO A 950 -13.96 5.87 0.21
C PRO A 950 -12.68 5.18 -0.29
N GLU A 951 -11.68 4.93 0.56
CA GLU A 951 -10.46 4.22 0.17
C GLU A 951 -10.69 2.72 -0.05
N VAL A 952 -11.63 2.10 0.65
CA VAL A 952 -11.89 0.65 0.57
C VAL A 952 -12.42 0.25 -0.80
N ASN A 953 -13.06 1.16 -1.52
CA ASN A 953 -13.68 0.89 -2.81
C ASN A 953 -12.75 1.02 -4.03
N TYR A 954 -11.49 1.42 -3.83
CA TYR A 954 -10.49 1.43 -4.92
C TYR A 954 -9.95 0.06 -5.29
N ASN A 955 -10.46 -0.99 -4.72
CA ASN A 955 -10.05 -2.33 -5.04
C ASN A 955 -10.53 -2.78 -6.41
N ALA A 956 -9.90 -2.22 -7.41
CA ALA A 956 -10.02 -2.63 -8.80
C ALA A 956 -9.31 -3.96 -9.11
N SER A 957 -8.90 -4.68 -8.11
CA SER A 957 -8.21 -5.95 -8.24
C SER A 957 -9.22 -7.07 -8.13
N ALA A 958 -9.96 -7.29 -9.22
CA ALA A 958 -10.79 -8.49 -9.36
C ALA A 958 -9.99 -9.79 -9.20
N THR A 959 -8.67 -9.71 -9.27
CA THR A 959 -7.74 -10.83 -9.06
C THR A 959 -7.51 -11.18 -7.59
N ASP A 960 -7.80 -10.26 -6.65
CA ASP A 960 -7.62 -10.51 -5.21
C ASP A 960 -8.88 -11.10 -4.55
N GLY A 961 -9.87 -11.50 -5.35
CA GLY A 961 -11.09 -12.13 -4.84
C GLY A 961 -12.05 -11.19 -4.12
N VAL A 962 -11.78 -9.90 -4.11
CA VAL A 962 -12.68 -8.88 -3.57
C VAL A 962 -13.66 -8.47 -4.66
N SER A 963 -14.93 -8.75 -4.42
CA SER A 963 -16.03 -8.34 -5.30
C SER A 963 -16.18 -6.82 -5.24
N LEU A 964 -16.20 -6.16 -6.39
CA LEU A 964 -16.59 -4.76 -6.46
C LEU A 964 -17.98 -4.58 -5.82
N GLY A 965 -18.15 -3.56 -5.01
CA GLY A 965 -19.44 -3.29 -4.35
C GLY A 965 -19.66 -3.96 -3.00
N ALA A 966 -18.77 -4.86 -2.56
CA ALA A 966 -18.88 -5.51 -1.25
C ALA A 966 -18.23 -4.67 -0.14
N ALA A 967 -18.95 -4.45 0.97
CA ALA A 967 -18.48 -3.69 2.12
C ALA A 967 -18.37 -4.56 3.39
N ASN A 968 -17.91 -5.80 3.23
CA ASN A 968 -17.68 -6.77 4.30
C ASN A 968 -16.22 -6.83 4.78
N ASN A 969 -15.46 -5.79 4.53
CA ASN A 969 -14.08 -5.68 4.97
C ASN A 969 -14.00 -5.19 6.43
N TYR A 970 -12.88 -5.50 7.06
CA TYR A 970 -12.54 -4.93 8.37
C TYR A 970 -12.52 -3.39 8.27
N PRO A 971 -13.26 -2.66 9.13
CA PRO A 971 -13.34 -1.20 9.06
C PRO A 971 -11.96 -0.53 9.14
N GLN A 972 -11.78 0.56 8.41
CA GLN A 972 -10.62 1.43 8.59
C GLN A 972 -10.61 2.01 10.00
N THR A 973 -9.41 2.16 10.57
CA THR A 973 -9.27 2.63 11.95
C THR A 973 -8.70 4.04 12.04
N LYS A 974 -9.24 4.82 12.97
CA LYS A 974 -8.60 6.01 13.54
C LYS A 974 -7.84 5.60 14.80
N ALA A 975 -6.67 6.18 15.01
CA ALA A 975 -5.83 5.84 16.15
C ALA A 975 -5.34 7.09 16.90
N PHE A 976 -5.27 6.99 18.22
CA PHE A 976 -4.67 7.99 19.10
C PHE A 976 -3.50 7.34 19.82
N THR A 977 -2.29 7.86 19.62
CA THR A 977 -1.06 7.28 20.18
C THR A 977 -0.28 8.29 20.99
N PHE A 978 0.37 7.82 22.04
CA PHE A 978 1.29 8.58 22.88
C PHE A 978 2.64 7.87 22.89
N GLY A 979 3.71 8.64 22.73
CA GLY A 979 5.01 8.00 22.65
C GLY A 979 6.17 8.84 23.17
N VAL A 980 7.31 8.17 23.27
CA VAL A 980 8.55 8.74 23.74
C VAL A 980 9.73 8.22 22.91
N ASP A 981 10.62 9.14 22.54
CA ASP A 981 11.91 8.82 21.92
C ASP A 981 13.02 9.27 22.87
N ILE A 982 13.86 8.34 23.35
CA ILE A 982 14.92 8.60 24.31
C ILE A 982 16.27 8.24 23.67
N LYS A 983 17.27 9.10 23.87
CA LYS A 983 18.66 8.84 23.47
C LYS A 983 19.58 8.95 24.72
N PHE A 984 20.36 7.88 24.94
CA PHE A 984 21.28 7.74 26.05
C PHE A 984 22.69 8.18 25.68
#